data_130ad51ac7718a8962c6c2c35f041bee
#
_entry.id   130ad51ac7718a8962c6c2c35f041bee
#
_cell.length_a   1.000
_cell.length_b   1.000
_cell.length_c   1.000
_cell.angle_alpha   90.00
_cell.angle_beta   90.00
_cell.angle_gamma   90.00
#
_symmetry.space_group_name_H-M   'P 1'
#
loop_
_entity.id
_entity.type
_entity.pdbx_description
1 polymer ?
#
loop_
_entity_poly.entity_id
_entity_poly.type
_entity_poly.pdbx_seq_one_letter_code
_entity_poly.pdbx_strand_id
1 'polypeptide(L)'
;MNNDLKKYIESRRPIIWINSNDYKEIDSIIKEATKDISDKETYEYRATGVIVNKNNDIFEGVFSLSDFLGNIYDCVNSGNIFITIKNVDDELKMPINIAHIRNIAEKVYSDNKYNATVIIISESTKINKELEKYTSILDIPNMTQNDIKEYVIDFSKKFNIKLDEEDLGEFSISLKGLTKLEIDHILNMVVAKNNNISFSSEVRNMVIREKGQIIKKSSILEIIDFKEGIDDIGGLNGLKEWLEMKAKIFRNLDEAKEFGVDTPKGVLLVGMPGCGKSLSSKACARLFNVPLLRLDIGRLLGKYVGESEHNMRIALKTAESISPCILWVDEIEKAFSGIDQNGGASDITKRLFGQFLTWLQEKENTVFVVATANDITAFPPEFLRKGRFDEIFFVDFPDKEEREKIFEIHLKKRNKLNKKIDISKLVKKTEGYCGADIEEIVKYAVETKYVEGKNEDIKTEDLENSIKNIDSLKSILKEQIEKLNETYKKYKIKSARKSIKNTKKTGTGTFEDMIVVNGGKYKPSFRQNEVKVMDLEVSKYQVTNNLWNRIMKNTSGDMLPVVNITYWQALEFCNKLSEKYGLKPVYKINSQSIKIIELDGKEVHPQYADFSNTEGFRLPTEVEWEWCYDTWEENVYTENGFIYDESVNNRVLRGGSWGNFDDYCKVSSRIYNYVDSYDDYRGFRVVRTL
;
A
#
# COMPACT_ATOMS: atom_id res chain seq x y z
N MET A 1 -14.13 8.32 -24.69
CA MET A 1 -15.09 7.28 -25.06
C MET A 1 -16.09 7.73 -26.13
N ASN A 2 -16.91 8.74 -25.94
CA ASN A 2 -17.77 9.29 -27.01
C ASN A 2 -16.95 9.63 -28.28
N ASN A 3 -15.72 10.11 -28.12
CA ASN A 3 -14.80 10.40 -29.23
C ASN A 3 -14.33 9.15 -29.99
N ASP A 4 -14.19 8.00 -29.34
CA ASP A 4 -13.65 6.80 -30.00
C ASP A 4 -14.76 6.06 -30.78
N LEU A 5 -15.97 5.95 -30.19
CA LEU A 5 -17.13 5.44 -30.93
C LEU A 5 -17.45 6.33 -32.13
N LYS A 6 -17.43 7.67 -31.95
CA LYS A 6 -17.63 8.64 -33.03
C LYS A 6 -16.56 8.48 -34.14
N LYS A 7 -15.28 8.32 -33.77
CA LYS A 7 -14.19 8.05 -34.75
C LYS A 7 -14.41 6.75 -35.52
N TYR A 8 -14.84 5.66 -34.85
CA TYR A 8 -15.11 4.39 -35.53
C TYR A 8 -16.29 4.52 -36.50
N ILE A 9 -17.36 5.23 -36.14
CA ILE A 9 -18.50 5.52 -37.01
C ILE A 9 -18.04 6.38 -38.20
N GLU A 10 -17.32 7.47 -37.96
CA GLU A 10 -16.78 8.36 -38.99
C GLU A 10 -15.81 7.64 -39.94
N SER A 11 -15.03 6.69 -39.42
CA SER A 11 -14.13 5.84 -40.23
C SER A 11 -14.83 4.67 -40.92
N ARG A 12 -16.17 4.61 -40.86
CA ARG A 12 -17.01 3.57 -41.50
C ARG A 12 -16.63 2.16 -41.09
N ARG A 13 -16.35 1.93 -39.81
CA ARG A 13 -16.14 0.58 -39.31
C ARG A 13 -17.47 -0.19 -39.36
N PRO A 14 -17.54 -1.31 -40.10
CA PRO A 14 -18.81 -1.98 -40.33
C PRO A 14 -19.31 -2.72 -39.09
N ILE A 15 -18.40 -3.19 -38.20
CA ILE A 15 -18.75 -3.90 -36.97
C ILE A 15 -18.02 -3.26 -35.79
N ILE A 16 -18.77 -2.88 -34.77
CA ILE A 16 -18.22 -2.39 -33.49
C ILE A 16 -18.72 -3.33 -32.40
N TRP A 17 -17.79 -3.96 -31.69
CA TRP A 17 -18.08 -4.86 -30.58
C TRP A 17 -17.86 -4.15 -29.26
N ILE A 18 -18.93 -3.97 -28.47
CA ILE A 18 -18.88 -3.32 -27.18
C ILE A 18 -18.98 -4.37 -26.07
N ASN A 19 -17.93 -4.49 -25.27
CA ASN A 19 -17.89 -5.41 -24.15
C ASN A 19 -18.52 -4.78 -22.91
N SER A 20 -19.82 -4.99 -22.70
CA SER A 20 -20.56 -4.49 -21.54
C SER A 20 -21.94 -5.12 -21.44
N ASN A 21 -22.53 -5.03 -20.24
CA ASN A 21 -23.92 -5.41 -19.96
C ASN A 21 -24.80 -4.22 -19.52
N ASP A 22 -24.25 -3.01 -19.42
CA ASP A 22 -25.01 -1.80 -19.10
C ASP A 22 -25.62 -1.19 -20.39
N TYR A 23 -26.71 -1.79 -20.83
CA TYR A 23 -27.39 -1.35 -22.04
C TYR A 23 -27.85 0.11 -21.98
N LYS A 24 -28.24 0.62 -20.81
CA LYS A 24 -28.72 1.99 -20.63
C LYS A 24 -27.63 3.02 -20.85
N GLU A 25 -26.46 2.77 -20.33
CA GLU A 25 -25.29 3.62 -20.55
C GLU A 25 -24.86 3.59 -22.02
N ILE A 26 -24.81 2.39 -22.63
CA ILE A 26 -24.42 2.23 -24.03
C ILE A 26 -25.39 2.93 -24.95
N ASP A 27 -26.71 2.82 -24.72
CA ASP A 27 -27.73 3.52 -25.51
C ASP A 27 -27.55 5.05 -25.47
N SER A 28 -27.17 5.59 -24.30
CA SER A 28 -26.84 6.99 -24.15
C SER A 28 -25.60 7.39 -24.97
N ILE A 29 -24.56 6.56 -24.95
CA ILE A 29 -23.31 6.76 -25.69
C ILE A 29 -23.55 6.69 -27.21
N ILE A 30 -24.30 5.69 -27.67
CA ILE A 30 -24.66 5.54 -29.10
C ILE A 30 -25.48 6.75 -29.54
N LYS A 31 -26.49 7.16 -28.77
CA LYS A 31 -27.34 8.31 -29.06
C LYS A 31 -26.51 9.58 -29.20
N GLU A 32 -25.56 9.80 -28.34
CA GLU A 32 -24.68 10.97 -28.39
C GLU A 32 -23.69 10.91 -29.55
N ALA A 33 -23.05 9.77 -29.77
CA ALA A 33 -22.09 9.59 -30.88
C ALA A 33 -22.75 9.74 -32.26
N THR A 34 -24.05 9.44 -32.38
CA THR A 34 -24.81 9.54 -33.63
C THR A 34 -25.65 10.82 -33.74
N LYS A 35 -25.60 11.75 -32.77
CA LYS A 35 -26.42 12.93 -32.69
C LYS A 35 -26.29 13.86 -33.90
N ASP A 36 -25.07 14.05 -34.39
CA ASP A 36 -24.72 14.99 -35.47
C ASP A 36 -24.93 14.37 -36.88
N ILE A 37 -25.33 13.10 -36.96
CA ILE A 37 -25.49 12.41 -38.24
C ILE A 37 -26.91 12.64 -38.75
N SER A 38 -27.00 13.30 -39.93
CA SER A 38 -28.26 13.48 -40.65
C SER A 38 -28.70 12.17 -41.32
N ASP A 39 -30.00 12.04 -41.54
CA ASP A 39 -30.63 10.91 -42.28
C ASP A 39 -30.21 9.53 -41.78
N LYS A 40 -30.17 9.38 -40.44
CA LYS A 40 -29.85 8.11 -39.80
C LYS A 40 -31.08 7.28 -39.54
N GLU A 41 -30.98 6.00 -39.87
CA GLU A 41 -31.91 4.96 -39.47
C GLU A 41 -31.31 4.10 -38.37
N THR A 42 -32.04 3.82 -37.31
CA THR A 42 -31.57 3.01 -36.19
C THR A 42 -32.45 1.81 -35.96
N TYR A 43 -31.86 0.63 -35.92
CA TYR A 43 -32.56 -0.63 -35.67
C TYR A 43 -31.95 -1.28 -34.42
N GLU A 44 -32.82 -1.88 -33.60
CA GLU A 44 -32.38 -2.59 -32.41
C GLU A 44 -33.00 -3.99 -32.36
N TYR A 45 -32.15 -5.00 -32.21
CA TYR A 45 -32.56 -6.39 -31.97
C TYR A 45 -32.20 -6.79 -30.55
N ARG A 46 -33.13 -7.42 -29.85
CA ARG A 46 -32.97 -7.98 -28.52
C ARG A 46 -33.22 -9.48 -28.54
N ALA A 47 -32.66 -10.22 -27.58
CA ALA A 47 -32.87 -11.68 -27.42
C ALA A 47 -34.37 -12.08 -27.35
N THR A 48 -35.25 -11.15 -27.03
CA THR A 48 -36.71 -11.37 -27.06
C THR A 48 -37.31 -11.32 -28.46
N GLY A 49 -36.52 -11.05 -29.51
CA GLY A 49 -36.99 -10.91 -30.88
C GLY A 49 -37.70 -9.58 -31.20
N VAL A 50 -37.64 -8.59 -30.32
CA VAL A 50 -38.29 -7.29 -30.53
C VAL A 50 -37.39 -6.38 -31.34
N ILE A 51 -37.90 -5.81 -32.40
CA ILE A 51 -37.21 -4.84 -33.25
C ILE A 51 -37.78 -3.45 -32.93
N VAL A 52 -36.89 -2.49 -32.66
CA VAL A 52 -37.23 -1.09 -32.42
C VAL A 52 -36.59 -0.24 -33.51
N ASN A 53 -37.36 0.57 -34.20
CA ASN A 53 -36.83 1.52 -35.18
C ASN A 53 -36.70 2.93 -34.58
N LYS A 54 -36.29 3.92 -35.44
CA LYS A 54 -36.03 5.32 -35.11
C LYS A 54 -37.14 6.03 -34.34
N ASN A 55 -38.39 5.59 -34.47
CA ASN A 55 -39.58 6.25 -33.89
C ASN A 55 -40.08 5.56 -32.61
N ASN A 56 -39.37 4.60 -32.06
CA ASN A 56 -39.81 3.68 -31.02
C ASN A 56 -41.04 2.83 -31.39
N ASP A 57 -41.33 2.70 -32.67
CA ASP A 57 -42.37 1.80 -33.14
C ASP A 57 -41.86 0.37 -32.95
N ILE A 58 -42.57 -0.38 -32.13
CA ILE A 58 -42.29 -1.80 -31.91
C ILE A 58 -42.96 -2.55 -33.05
N PHE A 59 -42.15 -3.21 -33.89
CA PHE A 59 -42.71 -4.13 -34.84
C PHE A 59 -43.33 -5.33 -34.10
N GLU A 60 -44.64 -5.53 -34.21
CA GLU A 60 -45.30 -6.68 -33.64
C GLU A 60 -44.91 -7.95 -34.42
N GLY A 61 -44.05 -8.76 -33.84
CA GLY A 61 -43.64 -10.05 -34.37
C GLY A 61 -42.37 -10.56 -33.67
N VAL A 62 -42.30 -11.85 -33.45
CA VAL A 62 -41.09 -12.50 -32.97
C VAL A 62 -40.29 -12.88 -34.20
N PHE A 63 -39.22 -12.14 -34.48
CA PHE A 63 -38.28 -12.44 -35.56
C PHE A 63 -37.05 -13.13 -35.00
N SER A 64 -36.52 -14.13 -35.73
CA SER A 64 -35.21 -14.62 -35.43
C SER A 64 -34.12 -13.60 -35.79
N LEU A 65 -32.94 -13.69 -35.20
CA LEU A 65 -31.79 -12.83 -35.55
C LEU A 65 -31.47 -12.96 -37.05
N SER A 66 -31.60 -14.18 -37.62
CA SER A 66 -31.40 -14.44 -39.05
C SER A 66 -32.36 -13.68 -39.91
N ASP A 67 -33.67 -13.74 -39.60
CA ASP A 67 -34.70 -13.04 -40.38
C ASP A 67 -34.53 -11.51 -40.29
N PHE A 68 -34.19 -11.03 -39.10
CA PHE A 68 -33.89 -9.60 -38.87
C PHE A 68 -32.72 -9.12 -39.72
N LEU A 69 -31.58 -9.84 -39.67
CA LEU A 69 -30.39 -9.50 -40.43
C LEU A 69 -30.57 -9.63 -41.94
N GLY A 70 -31.35 -10.62 -42.39
CA GLY A 70 -31.73 -10.76 -43.80
C GLY A 70 -32.53 -9.58 -44.30
N ASN A 71 -33.59 -9.19 -43.60
CA ASN A 71 -34.40 -8.01 -43.92
C ASN A 71 -33.60 -6.70 -43.91
N ILE A 72 -32.72 -6.53 -42.96
CA ILE A 72 -31.84 -5.34 -42.87
C ILE A 72 -30.85 -5.29 -44.03
N TYR A 73 -30.32 -6.44 -44.49
CA TYR A 73 -29.41 -6.46 -45.63
C TYR A 73 -30.03 -5.83 -46.88
N ASP A 74 -31.32 -6.03 -47.11
CA ASP A 74 -32.04 -5.46 -48.23
C ASP A 74 -32.31 -3.94 -48.03
N CYS A 75 -32.39 -3.47 -46.78
CA CYS A 75 -32.53 -2.07 -46.45
C CYS A 75 -31.23 -1.24 -46.56
N VAL A 76 -30.05 -1.88 -46.60
CA VAL A 76 -28.72 -1.23 -46.73
C VAL A 76 -28.50 -0.72 -48.16
N ASN A 77 -29.42 0.15 -48.65
CA ASN A 77 -29.34 0.65 -50.02
C ASN A 77 -29.10 2.16 -50.13
N SER A 78 -29.39 2.93 -49.07
CA SER A 78 -29.11 4.37 -49.00
C SER A 78 -29.26 4.89 -47.58
N GLY A 79 -28.36 5.76 -47.15
CA GLY A 79 -28.39 6.41 -45.83
C GLY A 79 -27.44 5.82 -44.80
N ASN A 80 -27.47 6.38 -43.60
CA ASN A 80 -26.66 5.96 -42.47
C ASN A 80 -27.47 4.99 -41.59
N ILE A 81 -27.15 3.71 -41.59
CA ILE A 81 -27.89 2.68 -40.86
C ILE A 81 -27.05 2.21 -39.64
N PHE A 82 -27.68 2.27 -38.48
CA PHE A 82 -27.09 1.76 -37.22
C PHE A 82 -27.94 0.59 -36.73
N ILE A 83 -27.29 -0.57 -36.59
CA ILE A 83 -27.88 -1.83 -36.17
C ILE A 83 -27.32 -2.20 -34.82
N THR A 84 -28.11 -2.12 -33.75
CA THR A 84 -27.67 -2.52 -32.41
C THR A 84 -28.23 -3.89 -32.07
N ILE A 85 -27.34 -4.81 -31.71
CA ILE A 85 -27.69 -6.20 -31.37
C ILE A 85 -27.30 -6.44 -29.89
N LYS A 86 -28.31 -6.79 -29.06
CA LYS A 86 -28.18 -6.91 -27.63
C LYS A 86 -28.48 -8.32 -27.12
N ASN A 87 -27.64 -8.87 -26.27
CA ASN A 87 -27.85 -10.11 -25.52
C ASN A 87 -28.18 -11.34 -26.39
N VAL A 88 -27.36 -11.59 -27.41
CA VAL A 88 -27.57 -12.67 -28.39
C VAL A 88 -26.34 -13.57 -28.53
N ASP A 89 -25.59 -13.79 -27.47
CA ASP A 89 -24.31 -14.53 -27.51
C ASP A 89 -24.42 -15.92 -28.11
N ASP A 90 -25.52 -16.64 -27.87
CA ASP A 90 -25.74 -17.97 -28.44
C ASP A 90 -26.19 -17.91 -29.92
N GLU A 91 -26.98 -16.95 -30.29
CA GLU A 91 -27.42 -16.73 -31.68
C GLU A 91 -26.25 -16.29 -32.57
N LEU A 92 -25.30 -15.52 -32.03
CA LEU A 92 -24.07 -15.13 -32.73
C LEU A 92 -23.10 -16.29 -33.01
N LYS A 93 -23.31 -17.47 -32.41
CA LYS A 93 -22.55 -18.69 -32.73
C LYS A 93 -23.10 -19.42 -33.97
N MET A 94 -24.31 -19.09 -34.37
CA MET A 94 -24.95 -19.75 -35.52
C MET A 94 -24.30 -19.30 -36.83
N PRO A 95 -23.87 -20.23 -37.71
CA PRO A 95 -23.18 -19.89 -38.96
C PRO A 95 -23.96 -18.95 -39.88
N ILE A 96 -25.30 -19.06 -39.90
CA ILE A 96 -26.17 -18.21 -40.70
C ILE A 96 -26.14 -16.74 -40.27
N ASN A 97 -26.15 -16.47 -38.96
CA ASN A 97 -26.07 -15.12 -38.43
C ASN A 97 -24.71 -14.48 -38.66
N ILE A 98 -23.63 -15.28 -38.53
CA ILE A 98 -22.28 -14.86 -38.88
C ILE A 98 -22.21 -14.49 -40.37
N ALA A 99 -22.78 -15.30 -41.26
CA ALA A 99 -22.79 -15.02 -42.68
C ALA A 99 -23.56 -13.74 -43.02
N HIS A 100 -24.73 -13.49 -42.41
CA HIS A 100 -25.48 -12.24 -42.58
C HIS A 100 -24.69 -11.01 -42.12
N ILE A 101 -24.09 -11.05 -40.94
CA ILE A 101 -23.27 -9.93 -40.42
C ILE A 101 -22.07 -9.68 -41.31
N ARG A 102 -21.40 -10.75 -41.77
CA ARG A 102 -20.29 -10.66 -42.72
C ARG A 102 -20.73 -10.02 -44.04
N ASN A 103 -21.88 -10.43 -44.60
CA ASN A 103 -22.37 -9.91 -45.86
C ASN A 103 -22.70 -8.41 -45.77
N ILE A 104 -23.28 -7.94 -44.63
CA ILE A 104 -23.48 -6.52 -44.38
C ILE A 104 -22.11 -5.79 -44.31
N ALA A 105 -21.14 -6.35 -43.62
CA ALA A 105 -19.82 -5.75 -43.49
C ALA A 105 -19.08 -5.68 -44.83
N GLU A 106 -19.16 -6.74 -45.66
CA GLU A 106 -18.58 -6.78 -47.00
C GLU A 106 -19.25 -5.76 -47.93
N LYS A 107 -20.55 -5.59 -47.86
CA LYS A 107 -21.32 -4.59 -48.66
C LYS A 107 -20.85 -3.17 -48.30
N VAL A 108 -20.71 -2.85 -47.04
CA VAL A 108 -20.19 -1.55 -46.56
C VAL A 108 -18.73 -1.31 -46.98
N TYR A 109 -17.93 -2.34 -46.99
CA TYR A 109 -16.50 -2.25 -47.31
C TYR A 109 -16.22 -2.15 -48.83
N SER A 110 -17.07 -2.76 -49.64
CA SER A 110 -16.87 -2.86 -51.08
C SER A 110 -17.39 -1.64 -51.87
N ASP A 111 -18.38 -0.92 -51.36
CA ASP A 111 -18.97 0.26 -52.03
C ASP A 111 -19.23 1.41 -51.07
N ASN A 112 -18.60 2.54 -51.36
CA ASN A 112 -18.72 3.77 -50.57
C ASN A 112 -20.16 4.39 -50.49
N LYS A 113 -21.08 3.89 -51.29
CA LYS A 113 -22.49 4.29 -51.28
C LYS A 113 -23.25 3.73 -50.06
N TYR A 114 -22.77 2.64 -49.51
CA TYR A 114 -23.41 1.99 -48.35
C TYR A 114 -22.74 2.41 -47.06
N ASN A 115 -23.53 2.81 -46.07
CA ASN A 115 -23.01 3.16 -44.74
C ASN A 115 -23.88 2.52 -43.66
N ALA A 116 -23.44 1.33 -43.21
CA ALA A 116 -24.09 0.64 -42.10
C ALA A 116 -23.07 0.25 -41.05
N THR A 117 -23.42 0.43 -39.78
CA THR A 117 -22.61 0.03 -38.63
C THR A 117 -23.39 -0.95 -37.76
N VAL A 118 -22.89 -2.15 -37.60
CA VAL A 118 -23.45 -3.17 -36.70
C VAL A 118 -22.75 -3.02 -35.35
N ILE A 119 -23.49 -2.64 -34.32
CA ILE A 119 -23.00 -2.49 -32.94
C ILE A 119 -23.48 -3.70 -32.16
N ILE A 120 -22.57 -4.57 -31.78
CA ILE A 120 -22.84 -5.78 -30.99
C ILE A 120 -22.47 -5.51 -29.56
N ILE A 121 -23.42 -5.69 -28.64
CA ILE A 121 -23.24 -5.51 -27.20
C ILE A 121 -23.32 -6.87 -26.53
N SER A 122 -22.20 -7.33 -25.98
CA SER A 122 -22.05 -8.67 -25.40
C SER A 122 -20.99 -8.66 -24.29
N GLU A 123 -21.18 -9.47 -23.25
CA GLU A 123 -20.15 -9.73 -22.23
C GLU A 123 -19.01 -10.60 -22.75
N SER A 124 -19.21 -11.31 -23.86
CA SER A 124 -18.24 -12.21 -24.44
C SER A 124 -17.41 -11.52 -25.52
N THR A 125 -16.10 -11.62 -25.42
CA THR A 125 -15.17 -11.12 -26.45
C THR A 125 -14.78 -12.21 -27.47
N LYS A 126 -15.51 -13.33 -27.53
CA LYS A 126 -15.24 -14.41 -28.49
C LYS A 126 -15.81 -14.06 -29.85
N ILE A 127 -15.06 -13.27 -30.61
CA ILE A 127 -15.42 -12.90 -31.98
C ILE A 127 -15.09 -14.09 -32.89
N ASN A 128 -16.02 -14.43 -33.84
CA ASN A 128 -15.76 -15.44 -34.83
C ASN A 128 -14.69 -14.96 -35.80
N LYS A 129 -13.77 -15.87 -36.20
CA LYS A 129 -12.65 -15.57 -37.10
C LYS A 129 -13.07 -14.92 -38.42
N GLU A 130 -14.25 -15.22 -38.92
CA GLU A 130 -14.77 -14.60 -40.13
C GLU A 130 -15.12 -13.12 -39.99
N LEU A 131 -15.44 -12.67 -38.76
CA LEU A 131 -15.80 -11.31 -38.47
C LEU A 131 -14.62 -10.46 -37.95
N GLU A 132 -13.53 -11.10 -37.47
CA GLU A 132 -12.39 -10.41 -36.85
C GLU A 132 -11.85 -9.23 -37.69
N LYS A 133 -11.68 -9.43 -39.00
CA LYS A 133 -11.11 -8.40 -39.88
C LYS A 133 -12.00 -7.15 -40.07
N TYR A 134 -13.30 -7.29 -39.81
CA TYR A 134 -14.30 -6.22 -39.95
C TYR A 134 -14.66 -5.58 -38.60
N THR A 135 -14.26 -6.20 -37.47
CA THR A 135 -14.68 -5.83 -36.13
C THR A 135 -13.64 -4.92 -35.44
N SER A 136 -14.12 -3.87 -34.86
CA SER A 136 -13.38 -3.05 -33.89
C SER A 136 -13.95 -3.27 -32.50
N ILE A 137 -13.09 -3.55 -31.52
CA ILE A 137 -13.51 -3.75 -30.13
C ILE A 137 -13.46 -2.39 -29.43
N LEU A 138 -14.51 -2.07 -28.70
CA LEU A 138 -14.59 -0.88 -27.86
C LEU A 138 -14.83 -1.33 -26.42
N ASP A 139 -13.82 -1.15 -25.57
CA ASP A 139 -13.98 -1.36 -24.14
C ASP A 139 -14.51 -0.08 -23.48
N ILE A 140 -15.50 -0.24 -22.61
CA ILE A 140 -16.02 0.86 -21.80
C ILE A 140 -15.11 1.01 -20.58
N PRO A 141 -14.33 2.08 -20.45
CA PRO A 141 -13.52 2.29 -19.27
C PRO A 141 -14.43 2.51 -18.04
N ASN A 142 -14.04 1.95 -16.92
CA ASN A 142 -14.70 2.25 -15.66
C ASN A 142 -14.61 3.76 -15.36
N MET A 143 -15.62 4.28 -14.66
CA MET A 143 -15.65 5.68 -14.23
C MET A 143 -14.40 6.03 -13.43
N THR A 144 -13.78 7.16 -13.78
CA THR A 144 -12.66 7.71 -12.98
C THR A 144 -13.18 8.24 -11.64
N GLN A 145 -12.28 8.49 -10.70
CA GLN A 145 -12.67 9.06 -9.41
C GLN A 145 -13.37 10.42 -9.57
N ASN A 146 -12.94 11.23 -10.54
CA ASN A 146 -13.55 12.51 -10.84
C ASN A 146 -14.94 12.36 -11.47
N ASP A 147 -15.11 11.42 -12.40
CA ASP A 147 -16.44 11.13 -12.99
C ASP A 147 -17.43 10.69 -11.90
N ILE A 148 -16.98 9.88 -10.93
CA ILE A 148 -17.83 9.45 -9.81
C ILE A 148 -18.16 10.63 -8.91
N LYS A 149 -17.20 11.53 -8.63
CA LYS A 149 -17.47 12.76 -7.86
C LYS A 149 -18.54 13.61 -8.51
N GLU A 150 -18.39 13.89 -9.81
CA GLU A 150 -19.38 14.66 -10.57
C GLU A 150 -20.76 13.98 -10.55
N TYR A 151 -20.76 12.66 -10.73
CA TYR A 151 -22.00 11.87 -10.72
C TYR A 151 -22.72 11.91 -9.38
N VAL A 152 -21.97 11.76 -8.27
CA VAL A 152 -22.52 11.83 -6.91
C VAL A 152 -23.03 13.24 -6.58
N ILE A 153 -22.34 14.29 -7.05
CA ILE A 153 -22.81 15.68 -6.93
C ILE A 153 -24.13 15.89 -7.69
N ASP A 154 -24.22 15.41 -8.92
CA ASP A 154 -25.44 15.56 -9.72
C ASP A 154 -26.62 14.75 -9.15
N PHE A 155 -26.32 13.56 -8.63
CA PHE A 155 -27.28 12.76 -7.88
C PHE A 155 -27.77 13.49 -6.62
N SER A 156 -26.87 14.09 -5.85
CA SER A 156 -27.23 14.83 -4.63
C SER A 156 -28.09 16.06 -4.91
N LYS A 157 -27.80 16.80 -5.98
CA LYS A 157 -28.64 17.93 -6.44
C LYS A 157 -30.05 17.48 -6.80
N LYS A 158 -30.20 16.34 -7.49
CA LYS A 158 -31.46 15.77 -7.90
C LYS A 158 -32.40 15.45 -6.73
N PHE A 159 -31.83 15.08 -5.59
CA PHE A 159 -32.55 14.74 -4.35
C PHE A 159 -32.48 15.83 -3.28
N ASN A 160 -31.93 17.03 -3.58
CA ASN A 160 -31.79 18.16 -2.66
C ASN A 160 -31.01 17.81 -1.36
N ILE A 161 -29.95 17.01 -1.49
CA ILE A 161 -29.16 16.53 -0.36
C ILE A 161 -27.85 17.31 -0.32
N LYS A 162 -27.43 17.74 0.89
CA LYS A 162 -26.14 18.36 1.11
C LYS A 162 -25.09 17.27 1.33
N LEU A 163 -23.98 17.36 0.61
CA LEU A 163 -22.80 16.51 0.71
C LEU A 163 -21.63 17.35 1.20
N ASP A 164 -20.88 16.82 2.15
CA ASP A 164 -19.61 17.39 2.59
C ASP A 164 -18.48 16.93 1.66
N GLU A 165 -17.41 17.73 1.52
CA GLU A 165 -16.28 17.39 0.65
C GLU A 165 -15.57 16.12 1.08
N GLU A 166 -15.51 15.84 2.39
CA GLU A 166 -14.92 14.62 2.94
C GLU A 166 -15.73 13.38 2.55
N ASP A 167 -17.05 13.42 2.72
CA ASP A 167 -17.98 12.37 2.31
C ASP A 167 -17.91 12.11 0.80
N LEU A 168 -17.82 13.16 0.00
CA LEU A 168 -17.68 13.08 -1.45
C LEU A 168 -16.37 12.37 -1.86
N GLY A 169 -15.27 12.66 -1.14
CA GLY A 169 -13.99 11.98 -1.31
C GLY A 169 -14.09 10.48 -1.03
N GLU A 170 -14.69 10.11 0.11
CA GLU A 170 -14.87 8.72 0.53
C GLU A 170 -15.81 7.94 -0.42
N PHE A 171 -16.91 8.53 -0.88
CA PHE A 171 -17.79 7.96 -1.88
C PHE A 171 -17.05 7.69 -3.20
N SER A 172 -16.30 8.68 -3.68
CA SER A 172 -15.59 8.56 -4.96
C SER A 172 -14.56 7.43 -4.99
N ILE A 173 -13.90 7.18 -3.85
CA ILE A 173 -12.94 6.07 -3.71
C ILE A 173 -13.68 4.74 -3.59
N SER A 174 -14.69 4.68 -2.74
CA SER A 174 -15.39 3.43 -2.40
C SER A 174 -16.25 2.90 -3.55
N LEU A 175 -16.84 3.79 -4.36
CA LEU A 175 -17.68 3.43 -5.52
C LEU A 175 -16.85 3.12 -6.78
N LYS A 176 -15.55 3.38 -6.78
CA LYS A 176 -14.68 3.08 -7.92
C LYS A 176 -14.75 1.59 -8.28
N GLY A 177 -14.82 1.31 -9.58
CA GLY A 177 -14.93 -0.05 -10.11
C GLY A 177 -16.36 -0.59 -10.21
N LEU A 178 -17.35 0.13 -9.73
CA LEU A 178 -18.77 -0.19 -9.94
C LEU A 178 -19.28 0.42 -11.24
N THR A 179 -20.25 -0.25 -11.86
CA THR A 179 -21.01 0.30 -12.99
C THR A 179 -21.92 1.42 -12.51
N LYS A 180 -22.35 2.29 -13.43
CA LYS A 180 -23.27 3.38 -13.13
C LYS A 180 -24.58 2.89 -12.49
N LEU A 181 -25.09 1.76 -12.95
CA LEU A 181 -26.29 1.12 -12.40
C LEU A 181 -26.09 0.69 -10.95
N GLU A 182 -24.95 0.10 -10.63
CA GLU A 182 -24.62 -0.33 -9.27
C GLU A 182 -24.43 0.87 -8.33
N ILE A 183 -23.79 1.94 -8.82
CA ILE A 183 -23.69 3.21 -8.10
C ILE A 183 -25.08 3.79 -7.80
N ASP A 184 -25.97 3.84 -8.79
CA ASP A 184 -27.36 4.29 -8.61
C ASP A 184 -28.08 3.47 -7.53
N HIS A 185 -27.93 2.15 -7.56
CA HIS A 185 -28.53 1.26 -6.55
C HIS A 185 -28.06 1.60 -5.15
N ILE A 186 -26.75 1.77 -4.95
CA ILE A 186 -26.17 2.10 -3.65
C ILE A 186 -26.64 3.48 -3.18
N LEU A 187 -26.57 4.50 -4.03
CA LEU A 187 -26.98 5.85 -3.68
C LEU A 187 -28.47 5.91 -3.33
N ASN A 188 -29.33 5.22 -4.09
CA ASN A 188 -30.75 5.12 -3.77
C ASN A 188 -31.00 4.40 -2.43
N MET A 189 -30.26 3.34 -2.11
CA MET A 189 -30.38 2.68 -0.81
C MET A 189 -29.94 3.58 0.35
N VAL A 190 -28.89 4.39 0.14
CA VAL A 190 -28.41 5.35 1.15
C VAL A 190 -29.47 6.41 1.41
N VAL A 191 -30.07 6.97 0.35
CA VAL A 191 -31.16 7.98 0.46
C VAL A 191 -32.40 7.40 1.11
N ALA A 192 -32.79 6.16 0.77
CA ALA A 192 -33.96 5.51 1.35
C ALA A 192 -33.85 5.24 2.85
N LYS A 193 -32.66 5.07 3.37
CA LYS A 193 -32.41 4.83 4.81
C LYS A 193 -32.27 6.11 5.63
N ASN A 194 -31.57 7.08 5.11
CA ASN A 194 -31.25 8.32 5.80
C ASN A 194 -31.52 9.47 4.85
N ASN A 195 -32.40 10.38 5.18
CA ASN A 195 -32.68 11.58 4.37
C ASN A 195 -31.42 12.46 4.10
N ASN A 196 -30.24 12.02 4.49
CA ASN A 196 -28.93 12.63 4.24
C ASN A 196 -27.97 11.60 3.64
N ILE A 197 -27.17 12.00 2.67
CA ILE A 197 -26.05 11.21 2.14
C ILE A 197 -24.81 11.57 2.99
N SER A 198 -24.53 10.76 4.02
CA SER A 198 -23.24 10.80 4.72
C SER A 198 -22.56 9.45 4.60
N PHE A 199 -21.23 9.43 4.44
CA PHE A 199 -20.47 8.21 4.29
C PHE A 199 -20.22 7.55 5.65
N SER A 200 -21.28 7.00 6.23
CA SER A 200 -21.24 6.27 7.50
C SER A 200 -20.61 4.89 7.35
N SER A 201 -20.25 4.25 8.48
CA SER A 201 -19.81 2.85 8.52
C SER A 201 -20.86 1.88 7.93
N GLU A 202 -22.15 2.21 8.02
CA GLU A 202 -23.21 1.41 7.42
C GLU A 202 -23.24 1.50 5.89
N VAL A 203 -23.05 2.69 5.35
CA VAL A 203 -22.92 2.92 3.89
C VAL A 203 -21.73 2.19 3.33
N ARG A 204 -20.58 2.26 4.02
CA ARG A 204 -19.39 1.50 3.65
C ARG A 204 -19.67 -0.01 3.59
N ASN A 205 -20.36 -0.55 4.59
CA ASN A 205 -20.73 -1.96 4.61
C ASN A 205 -21.69 -2.32 3.47
N MET A 206 -22.57 -1.40 3.04
CA MET A 206 -23.42 -1.59 1.87
C MET A 206 -22.60 -1.69 0.59
N VAL A 207 -21.66 -0.75 0.36
CA VAL A 207 -20.76 -0.79 -0.80
C VAL A 207 -19.98 -2.09 -0.86
N ILE A 208 -19.43 -2.53 0.29
CA ILE A 208 -18.69 -3.80 0.39
C ILE A 208 -19.61 -4.98 0.05
N ARG A 209 -20.86 -4.98 0.50
CA ARG A 209 -21.83 -6.04 0.19
C ARG A 209 -22.19 -6.09 -1.29
N GLU A 210 -22.41 -4.95 -1.93
CA GLU A 210 -22.71 -4.90 -3.37
C GLU A 210 -21.51 -5.37 -4.20
N LYS A 211 -20.32 -4.87 -3.90
CA LYS A 211 -19.09 -5.43 -4.48
C LYS A 211 -18.97 -6.94 -4.22
N GLY A 212 -19.45 -7.40 -3.07
CA GLY A 212 -19.48 -8.83 -2.69
C GLY A 212 -20.40 -9.68 -3.55
N GLN A 213 -21.48 -9.14 -4.09
CA GLN A 213 -22.35 -9.89 -4.99
C GLN A 213 -21.68 -10.22 -6.32
N ILE A 214 -20.84 -9.31 -6.82
CA ILE A 214 -20.02 -9.54 -8.03
C ILE A 214 -19.07 -10.74 -7.79
N ILE A 215 -18.46 -10.80 -6.60
CA ILE A 215 -17.53 -11.89 -6.23
C ILE A 215 -18.23 -13.23 -6.07
N LYS A 216 -19.43 -13.24 -5.49
CA LYS A 216 -20.20 -14.49 -5.32
C LYS A 216 -20.52 -15.19 -6.65
N LYS A 217 -20.54 -14.44 -7.75
CA LYS A 217 -20.68 -15.00 -9.10
C LYS A 217 -19.38 -15.68 -9.57
N SER A 218 -18.22 -15.28 -9.03
CA SER A 218 -16.91 -15.88 -9.29
C SER A 218 -16.60 -16.86 -8.16
N SER A 219 -16.67 -18.17 -8.38
CA SER A 219 -16.44 -19.19 -7.34
C SER A 219 -15.00 -19.27 -6.82
N ILE A 220 -14.08 -18.44 -7.33
CA ILE A 220 -12.63 -18.51 -7.09
C ILE A 220 -12.17 -17.51 -6.04
N LEU A 221 -12.84 -16.35 -5.95
CA LEU A 221 -12.55 -15.31 -4.96
C LEU A 221 -13.57 -15.36 -3.82
N GLU A 222 -13.11 -15.06 -2.62
CA GLU A 222 -13.95 -14.93 -1.43
C GLU A 222 -13.76 -13.54 -0.82
N ILE A 223 -14.87 -12.89 -0.40
CA ILE A 223 -14.77 -11.71 0.46
C ILE A 223 -14.60 -12.21 1.89
N ILE A 224 -13.60 -11.67 2.55
CA ILE A 224 -13.34 -11.93 3.94
C ILE A 224 -13.86 -10.75 4.78
N ASP A 225 -14.82 -11.04 5.65
CA ASP A 225 -15.23 -10.11 6.69
C ASP A 225 -14.16 -10.11 7.80
N PHE A 226 -13.72 -8.94 8.21
CA PHE A 226 -12.68 -8.78 9.23
C PHE A 226 -13.02 -7.64 10.18
N LYS A 227 -12.59 -7.82 11.44
CA LYS A 227 -12.69 -6.79 12.49
C LYS A 227 -11.32 -6.32 12.94
N GLU A 228 -10.30 -7.08 12.62
CA GLU A 228 -8.92 -6.89 13.03
C GLU A 228 -8.31 -5.65 12.36
N GLY A 229 -7.64 -4.83 13.16
CA GLY A 229 -6.91 -3.66 12.71
C GLY A 229 -5.41 -3.76 12.97
N ILE A 230 -4.70 -2.68 12.71
CA ILE A 230 -3.24 -2.61 12.88
C ILE A 230 -2.83 -2.76 14.34
N ASP A 231 -3.70 -2.36 15.28
CA ASP A 231 -3.49 -2.46 16.72
C ASP A 231 -3.64 -3.90 17.25
N ASP A 232 -4.29 -4.78 16.50
CA ASP A 232 -4.42 -6.20 16.82
C ASP A 232 -3.15 -7.00 16.49
N ILE A 233 -2.16 -6.38 15.83
CA ILE A 233 -0.85 -6.98 15.55
C ILE A 233 0.10 -6.62 16.67
N GLY A 234 0.58 -7.59 17.43
CA GLY A 234 1.59 -7.40 18.44
C GLY A 234 2.98 -7.31 17.82
N GLY A 235 3.53 -6.10 17.67
CA GLY A 235 4.84 -5.88 17.05
C GLY A 235 4.78 -5.57 15.56
N LEU A 236 5.80 -6.05 14.80
CA LEU A 236 5.97 -5.82 13.35
C LEU A 236 5.97 -4.33 12.95
N ASN A 237 6.59 -3.48 13.76
CA ASN A 237 6.54 -2.03 13.59
C ASN A 237 7.08 -1.54 12.24
N GLY A 238 8.12 -2.20 11.70
CA GLY A 238 8.66 -1.86 10.37
C GLY A 238 7.68 -2.12 9.23
N LEU A 239 6.91 -3.20 9.33
CA LEU A 239 5.82 -3.50 8.39
C LEU A 239 4.67 -2.49 8.55
N LYS A 240 4.27 -2.17 9.79
CA LYS A 240 3.18 -1.22 10.06
C LYS A 240 3.47 0.16 9.48
N GLU A 241 4.63 0.73 9.77
CA GLU A 241 5.07 2.04 9.23
C GLU A 241 5.07 2.04 7.69
N TRP A 242 5.54 0.97 7.09
CA TRP A 242 5.54 0.85 5.64
C TRP A 242 4.12 0.74 5.06
N LEU A 243 3.23 -0.02 5.68
CA LEU A 243 1.83 -0.13 5.27
C LEU A 243 1.09 1.20 5.41
N GLU A 244 1.34 1.96 6.48
CA GLU A 244 0.76 3.30 6.68
C GLU A 244 1.19 4.27 5.57
N MET A 245 2.47 4.26 5.19
CA MET A 245 2.96 5.05 4.05
C MET A 245 2.26 4.64 2.76
N LYS A 246 2.15 3.34 2.47
CA LYS A 246 1.47 2.84 1.26
C LYS A 246 -0.03 3.14 1.26
N ALA A 247 -0.68 3.09 2.42
CA ALA A 247 -2.10 3.45 2.55
C ALA A 247 -2.36 4.93 2.22
N LYS A 248 -1.46 5.85 2.62
CA LYS A 248 -1.56 7.26 2.25
C LYS A 248 -1.46 7.46 0.74
N ILE A 249 -0.50 6.80 0.07
CA ILE A 249 -0.34 6.85 -1.38
C ILE A 249 -1.58 6.28 -2.08
N PHE A 250 -2.11 5.15 -1.57
CA PHE A 250 -3.23 4.45 -2.16
C PHE A 250 -4.54 5.24 -2.10
N ARG A 251 -4.74 6.03 -1.02
CA ARG A 251 -5.92 6.90 -0.87
C ARG A 251 -5.88 8.11 -1.80
N ASN A 252 -4.70 8.66 -2.05
CA ASN A 252 -4.50 9.88 -2.86
C ASN A 252 -3.74 9.55 -4.16
N LEU A 253 -4.19 8.49 -4.85
CA LEU A 253 -3.43 7.92 -5.96
C LEU A 253 -3.29 8.87 -7.16
N ASP A 254 -4.31 9.65 -7.46
CA ASP A 254 -4.30 10.57 -8.61
C ASP A 254 -3.28 11.70 -8.36
N GLU A 255 -3.29 12.31 -7.17
CA GLU A 255 -2.30 13.29 -6.73
C GLU A 255 -0.87 12.69 -6.68
N ALA A 256 -0.76 11.46 -6.18
CA ALA A 256 0.52 10.75 -6.11
C ALA A 256 1.09 10.48 -7.53
N LYS A 257 0.25 10.13 -8.50
CA LYS A 257 0.64 9.93 -9.90
C LYS A 257 1.09 11.24 -10.55
N GLU A 258 0.40 12.34 -10.30
CA GLU A 258 0.81 13.68 -10.78
C GLU A 258 2.18 14.06 -10.21
N PHE A 259 2.47 13.68 -8.97
CA PHE A 259 3.77 13.88 -8.34
C PHE A 259 4.86 12.92 -8.86
N GLY A 260 4.51 11.90 -9.65
CA GLY A 260 5.43 10.92 -10.23
C GLY A 260 5.60 9.66 -9.37
N VAL A 261 4.66 9.35 -8.47
CA VAL A 261 4.67 8.13 -7.65
C VAL A 261 3.92 7.02 -8.36
N ASP A 262 4.54 5.84 -8.49
CA ASP A 262 3.91 4.67 -9.09
C ASP A 262 2.79 4.10 -8.21
N THR A 263 1.80 3.47 -8.86
CA THR A 263 0.72 2.75 -8.16
C THR A 263 1.29 1.61 -7.32
N PRO A 264 1.00 1.55 -6.00
CA PRO A 264 1.44 0.47 -5.15
C PRO A 264 0.98 -0.90 -5.66
N LYS A 265 1.89 -1.86 -5.76
CA LYS A 265 1.63 -3.19 -6.31
C LYS A 265 1.24 -4.19 -5.24
N GLY A 266 2.02 -4.26 -4.18
CA GLY A 266 1.77 -5.20 -3.10
C GLY A 266 2.99 -5.54 -2.26
N VAL A 267 2.77 -6.42 -1.30
CA VAL A 267 3.77 -6.91 -0.33
C VAL A 267 3.77 -8.43 -0.26
N LEU A 268 4.95 -9.02 -0.13
CA LEU A 268 5.12 -10.43 0.18
C LEU A 268 5.60 -10.58 1.63
N LEU A 269 4.83 -11.26 2.46
CA LEU A 269 5.15 -11.57 3.85
C LEU A 269 5.65 -13.01 3.94
N VAL A 270 6.92 -13.18 4.23
CA VAL A 270 7.54 -14.51 4.36
C VAL A 270 8.01 -14.75 5.78
N GLY A 271 7.98 -15.97 6.27
CA GLY A 271 8.51 -16.27 7.58
C GLY A 271 7.75 -17.32 8.35
N MET A 272 7.96 -17.33 9.67
CA MET A 272 7.51 -18.40 10.54
C MET A 272 5.98 -18.52 10.61
N PRO A 273 5.43 -19.74 10.64
CA PRO A 273 4.00 -19.93 10.82
C PRO A 273 3.54 -19.41 12.19
N GLY A 274 2.28 -18.99 12.30
CA GLY A 274 1.71 -18.49 13.56
C GLY A 274 2.21 -17.12 14.03
N CYS A 275 3.07 -16.43 13.24
CA CYS A 275 3.67 -15.13 13.61
C CYS A 275 2.91 -13.91 13.04
N GLY A 276 1.65 -14.06 12.63
CA GLY A 276 0.78 -12.92 12.33
C GLY A 276 0.74 -12.50 10.84
N LYS A 277 1.30 -13.27 9.89
CA LYS A 277 1.28 -12.95 8.45
C LYS A 277 -0.15 -12.75 7.91
N SER A 278 -1.04 -13.72 8.12
CA SER A 278 -2.45 -13.66 7.67
C SER A 278 -3.25 -12.60 8.41
N LEU A 279 -2.92 -12.31 9.68
CA LEU A 279 -3.50 -11.21 10.44
C LEU A 279 -3.11 -9.86 9.84
N SER A 280 -1.88 -9.73 9.35
CA SER A 280 -1.40 -8.51 8.69
C SER A 280 -2.15 -8.22 7.39
N SER A 281 -2.64 -9.24 6.66
CA SER A 281 -3.48 -9.04 5.47
C SER A 281 -4.82 -8.40 5.81
N LYS A 282 -5.46 -8.83 6.89
CA LYS A 282 -6.73 -8.25 7.38
C LYS A 282 -6.53 -6.82 7.88
N ALA A 283 -5.48 -6.60 8.67
CA ALA A 283 -5.14 -5.27 9.18
C ALA A 283 -4.79 -4.29 8.04
N CYS A 284 -4.13 -4.77 6.98
CA CYS A 284 -3.87 -4.00 5.77
C CYS A 284 -5.17 -3.52 5.13
N ALA A 285 -6.15 -4.39 4.93
CA ALA A 285 -7.43 -4.03 4.33
C ALA A 285 -8.18 -2.97 5.16
N ARG A 286 -8.14 -3.07 6.49
CA ARG A 286 -8.72 -2.06 7.37
C ARG A 286 -7.98 -0.73 7.28
N LEU A 287 -6.66 -0.77 7.27
CA LEU A 287 -5.82 0.42 7.16
C LEU A 287 -6.04 1.17 5.83
N PHE A 288 -6.16 0.42 4.73
CA PHE A 288 -6.42 0.97 3.39
C PHE A 288 -7.90 1.36 3.20
N ASN A 289 -8.78 0.88 4.07
CA ASN A 289 -10.22 1.11 4.05
C ASN A 289 -10.91 0.57 2.78
N VAL A 290 -10.54 -0.65 2.37
CA VAL A 290 -11.02 -1.32 1.17
C VAL A 290 -11.41 -2.78 1.44
N PRO A 291 -12.21 -3.42 0.57
CA PRO A 291 -12.56 -4.84 0.70
C PRO A 291 -11.33 -5.75 0.67
N LEU A 292 -11.40 -6.84 1.44
CA LEU A 292 -10.40 -7.92 1.42
C LEU A 292 -10.92 -9.10 0.62
N LEU A 293 -10.24 -9.38 -0.50
CA LEU A 293 -10.50 -10.52 -1.37
C LEU A 293 -9.46 -11.60 -1.11
N ARG A 294 -9.90 -12.82 -0.82
CA ARG A 294 -9.02 -13.98 -0.72
C ARG A 294 -9.04 -14.75 -2.01
N LEU A 295 -7.87 -15.00 -2.58
CA LEU A 295 -7.68 -15.90 -3.69
C LEU A 295 -7.43 -17.31 -3.15
N ASP A 296 -8.37 -18.22 -3.40
CA ASP A 296 -8.24 -19.62 -3.00
C ASP A 296 -7.45 -20.39 -4.08
N ILE A 297 -6.19 -20.68 -3.76
CA ILE A 297 -5.29 -21.40 -4.67
C ILE A 297 -5.82 -22.82 -4.97
N GLY A 298 -6.48 -23.47 -4.01
CA GLY A 298 -7.06 -24.80 -4.19
C GLY A 298 -8.16 -24.80 -5.27
N ARG A 299 -8.96 -23.75 -5.34
CA ARG A 299 -10.01 -23.58 -6.36
C ARG A 299 -9.47 -23.12 -7.73
N LEU A 300 -8.28 -22.54 -7.76
CA LEU A 300 -7.62 -22.20 -9.02
C LEU A 300 -7.20 -23.43 -9.81
N LEU A 301 -6.75 -24.48 -9.13
CA LEU A 301 -6.25 -25.69 -9.74
C LEU A 301 -7.42 -26.51 -10.26
N GLY A 302 -7.75 -26.36 -11.54
CA GLY A 302 -8.76 -27.15 -12.24
C GLY A 302 -8.29 -28.56 -12.56
N LYS A 303 -9.25 -29.43 -12.86
CA LYS A 303 -8.97 -30.82 -13.24
C LYS A 303 -8.48 -30.97 -14.69
N TYR A 304 -8.75 -29.98 -15.53
CA TYR A 304 -8.44 -30.03 -16.97
C TYR A 304 -7.33 -29.04 -17.34
N VAL A 305 -6.59 -29.40 -18.39
CA VAL A 305 -5.52 -28.54 -18.94
C VAL A 305 -6.13 -27.22 -19.45
N GLY A 306 -5.58 -26.11 -19.04
CA GLY A 306 -6.04 -24.76 -19.41
C GLY A 306 -7.14 -24.18 -18.50
N GLU A 307 -7.83 -24.98 -17.69
CA GLU A 307 -8.85 -24.52 -16.76
C GLU A 307 -8.24 -23.61 -15.66
N SER A 308 -7.10 -24.00 -15.12
CA SER A 308 -6.40 -23.22 -14.09
C SER A 308 -5.96 -21.84 -14.58
N GLU A 309 -5.45 -21.75 -15.82
CA GLU A 309 -5.06 -20.47 -16.43
C GLU A 309 -6.29 -19.57 -16.69
N HIS A 310 -7.39 -20.17 -17.12
CA HIS A 310 -8.66 -19.48 -17.29
C HIS A 310 -9.21 -18.95 -15.96
N ASN A 311 -9.20 -19.79 -14.93
CA ASN A 311 -9.64 -19.45 -13.57
C ASN A 311 -8.81 -18.28 -12.98
N MET A 312 -7.48 -18.32 -13.14
CA MET A 312 -6.61 -17.22 -12.70
C MET A 312 -6.98 -15.92 -13.42
N ARG A 313 -7.19 -15.97 -14.73
CA ARG A 313 -7.56 -14.79 -15.52
C ARG A 313 -8.90 -14.19 -15.07
N ILE A 314 -9.89 -15.04 -14.80
CA ILE A 314 -11.18 -14.61 -14.26
C ILE A 314 -10.99 -13.98 -12.88
N ALA A 315 -10.25 -14.61 -11.98
CA ALA A 315 -10.03 -14.11 -10.63
C ALA A 315 -9.35 -12.72 -10.65
N LEU A 316 -8.31 -12.56 -11.47
CA LEU A 316 -7.60 -11.28 -11.57
C LEU A 316 -8.48 -10.20 -12.18
N LYS A 317 -9.23 -10.48 -13.25
CA LYS A 317 -10.19 -9.54 -13.83
C LYS A 317 -11.29 -9.16 -12.85
N THR A 318 -11.80 -10.12 -12.06
CA THR A 318 -12.79 -9.85 -11.02
C THR A 318 -12.21 -8.95 -9.93
N ALA A 319 -10.96 -9.17 -9.50
CA ALA A 319 -10.29 -8.30 -8.54
C ALA A 319 -10.10 -6.87 -9.10
N GLU A 320 -9.76 -6.74 -10.38
CA GLU A 320 -9.66 -5.46 -11.08
C GLU A 320 -11.00 -4.70 -11.14
N SER A 321 -12.09 -5.40 -11.45
CA SER A 321 -13.43 -4.79 -11.51
C SER A 321 -13.93 -4.31 -10.15
N ILE A 322 -13.41 -4.88 -9.06
CA ILE A 322 -13.79 -4.52 -7.69
C ILE A 322 -12.84 -3.47 -7.09
N SER A 323 -11.75 -3.16 -7.80
CA SER A 323 -10.78 -2.17 -7.30
C SER A 323 -11.45 -0.84 -6.93
N PRO A 324 -11.00 -0.16 -5.86
CA PRO A 324 -9.87 -0.48 -5.01
C PRO A 324 -10.13 -1.63 -4.03
N CYS A 325 -9.19 -2.57 -3.93
CA CYS A 325 -9.30 -3.72 -3.02
C CYS A 325 -7.92 -4.26 -2.62
N ILE A 326 -7.89 -5.06 -1.54
CA ILE A 326 -6.74 -5.90 -1.21
C ILE A 326 -7.00 -7.31 -1.76
N LEU A 327 -6.06 -7.83 -2.53
CA LEU A 327 -6.04 -9.22 -2.96
C LEU A 327 -5.09 -10.02 -2.06
N TRP A 328 -5.65 -10.82 -1.17
CA TRP A 328 -4.89 -11.68 -0.28
C TRP A 328 -4.67 -13.05 -0.90
N VAL A 329 -3.41 -13.43 -1.05
CA VAL A 329 -3.00 -14.75 -1.53
C VAL A 329 -2.29 -15.46 -0.38
N ASP A 330 -3.00 -16.38 0.28
CA ASP A 330 -2.47 -17.07 1.45
C ASP A 330 -1.67 -18.31 1.05
N GLU A 331 -0.53 -18.53 1.72
CA GLU A 331 0.33 -19.70 1.54
C GLU A 331 0.64 -19.97 0.05
N ILE A 332 1.09 -18.91 -0.63
CA ILE A 332 1.32 -18.92 -2.09
C ILE A 332 2.31 -20.03 -2.51
N GLU A 333 3.20 -20.47 -1.60
CA GLU A 333 4.14 -21.59 -1.82
C GLU A 333 3.44 -22.94 -2.06
N LYS A 334 2.21 -23.12 -1.53
CA LYS A 334 1.46 -24.38 -1.75
C LYS A 334 1.18 -24.67 -3.22
N ALA A 335 1.08 -23.61 -3.98
CA ALA A 335 0.91 -23.73 -5.42
C ALA A 335 2.18 -24.26 -6.13
N PHE A 336 3.35 -24.20 -5.49
CA PHE A 336 4.60 -24.71 -6.02
C PHE A 336 4.96 -26.09 -5.46
N SER A 337 4.31 -26.55 -4.38
CA SER A 337 4.66 -27.78 -3.66
C SER A 337 4.35 -29.10 -4.41
N GLY A 338 3.83 -29.03 -5.64
CA GLY A 338 3.66 -30.19 -6.53
C GLY A 338 4.84 -30.42 -7.49
N ILE A 339 5.98 -29.78 -7.27
CA ILE A 339 7.14 -29.81 -8.18
C ILE A 339 8.11 -30.94 -7.78
N ASP A 340 7.61 -32.15 -7.60
CA ASP A 340 8.50 -33.33 -7.56
C ASP A 340 8.78 -33.84 -8.98
N GLN A 341 10.02 -34.19 -9.18
CA GLN A 341 10.86 -34.57 -10.30
C GLN A 341 10.26 -35.35 -11.52
N ASN A 342 8.95 -35.56 -11.61
CA ASN A 342 8.30 -36.31 -12.69
C ASN A 342 7.28 -35.50 -13.53
N GLY A 343 7.68 -34.34 -13.99
CA GLY A 343 7.41 -33.84 -15.36
C GLY A 343 6.04 -33.24 -15.73
N GLY A 344 4.94 -33.47 -15.06
CA GLY A 344 3.62 -33.05 -15.59
C GLY A 344 2.91 -31.88 -14.89
N ALA A 345 2.85 -31.88 -13.58
CA ALA A 345 2.18 -30.82 -12.79
C ALA A 345 3.00 -29.51 -12.69
N SER A 346 4.30 -29.59 -12.90
CA SER A 346 5.25 -28.49 -12.79
C SER A 346 5.07 -27.38 -13.85
N ASP A 347 4.71 -27.72 -15.08
CA ASP A 347 4.61 -26.76 -16.18
C ASP A 347 3.34 -25.88 -16.10
N ILE A 348 2.22 -26.47 -15.68
CA ILE A 348 0.95 -25.74 -15.52
C ILE A 348 1.11 -24.70 -14.40
N THR A 349 1.70 -25.10 -13.29
CA THR A 349 1.92 -24.22 -12.13
C THR A 349 2.88 -23.08 -12.50
N LYS A 350 3.97 -23.36 -13.20
CA LYS A 350 4.91 -22.32 -13.68
C LYS A 350 4.24 -21.30 -14.59
N ARG A 351 3.38 -21.74 -15.52
CA ARG A 351 2.64 -20.85 -16.43
C ARG A 351 1.64 -19.98 -15.67
N LEU A 352 0.90 -20.58 -14.74
CA LEU A 352 -0.10 -19.91 -13.91
C LEU A 352 0.54 -18.77 -13.11
N PHE A 353 1.69 -19.04 -12.49
CA PHE A 353 2.42 -18.02 -11.73
C PHE A 353 3.17 -17.03 -12.64
N GLY A 354 3.66 -17.46 -13.78
CA GLY A 354 4.17 -16.54 -14.80
C GLY A 354 3.12 -15.48 -15.15
N GLN A 355 1.88 -15.92 -15.40
CA GLN A 355 0.75 -15.05 -15.70
C GLN A 355 0.42 -14.09 -14.52
N PHE A 356 0.38 -14.62 -13.30
CA PHE A 356 0.16 -13.80 -12.10
C PHE A 356 1.25 -12.73 -11.91
N LEU A 357 2.51 -13.10 -12.08
CA LEU A 357 3.64 -12.18 -11.93
C LEU A 357 3.70 -11.12 -13.03
N THR A 358 3.37 -11.50 -14.27
CA THR A 358 3.24 -10.56 -15.39
C THR A 358 2.12 -9.55 -15.09
N TRP A 359 0.95 -10.06 -14.69
CA TRP A 359 -0.15 -9.19 -14.28
C TRP A 359 0.25 -8.25 -13.13
N LEU A 360 0.93 -8.76 -12.08
CA LEU A 360 1.37 -7.94 -10.95
C LEU A 360 2.37 -6.85 -11.38
N GLN A 361 3.18 -7.13 -12.38
CA GLN A 361 4.14 -6.17 -12.92
C GLN A 361 3.47 -5.09 -13.77
N GLU A 362 2.49 -5.47 -14.59
CA GLU A 362 1.86 -4.62 -15.61
C GLU A 362 0.59 -3.89 -15.11
N LYS A 363 -0.01 -4.34 -13.99
CA LYS A 363 -1.25 -3.76 -13.50
C LYS A 363 -1.11 -2.26 -13.17
N GLU A 364 -2.05 -1.48 -13.66
CA GLU A 364 -2.20 -0.04 -13.36
C GLU A 364 -3.37 0.26 -12.42
N ASN A 365 -4.20 -0.75 -12.16
CA ASN A 365 -5.39 -0.63 -11.31
C ASN A 365 -5.06 -0.62 -9.81
N THR A 366 -6.03 -0.19 -9.00
CA THR A 366 -5.93 -0.06 -7.54
C THR A 366 -6.21 -1.39 -6.82
N VAL A 367 -5.57 -2.47 -7.24
CA VAL A 367 -5.54 -3.74 -6.50
C VAL A 367 -4.21 -3.85 -5.77
N PHE A 368 -4.20 -3.87 -4.43
CA PHE A 368 -2.98 -4.07 -3.66
C PHE A 368 -2.88 -5.53 -3.24
N VAL A 369 -1.81 -6.21 -3.63
CA VAL A 369 -1.62 -7.64 -3.34
C VAL A 369 -0.90 -7.83 -2.01
N VAL A 370 -1.47 -8.65 -1.12
CA VAL A 370 -0.79 -9.12 0.09
C VAL A 370 -0.65 -10.64 -0.02
N ALA A 371 0.55 -11.09 -0.35
CA ALA A 371 0.87 -12.51 -0.42
C ALA A 371 1.57 -12.97 0.86
N THR A 372 1.24 -14.17 1.35
CA THR A 372 1.91 -14.79 2.50
C THR A 372 2.59 -16.08 2.09
N ALA A 373 3.73 -16.37 2.70
CA ALA A 373 4.45 -17.62 2.49
C ALA A 373 5.15 -18.09 3.78
N ASN A 374 5.24 -19.40 3.98
CA ASN A 374 6.02 -19.98 5.06
C ASN A 374 7.43 -20.37 4.59
N ASP A 375 7.58 -20.73 3.32
CA ASP A 375 8.85 -21.15 2.74
C ASP A 375 9.10 -20.48 1.38
N ILE A 376 10.23 -19.77 1.28
CA ILE A 376 10.65 -19.13 0.03
C ILE A 376 11.54 -20.02 -0.84
N THR A 377 11.99 -21.17 -0.34
CA THR A 377 12.87 -22.05 -1.11
C THR A 377 12.18 -22.70 -2.28
N ALA A 378 10.84 -22.83 -2.21
CA ALA A 378 9.99 -23.31 -3.28
C ALA A 378 9.78 -22.30 -4.42
N PHE A 379 10.16 -21.03 -4.23
CA PHE A 379 9.90 -19.99 -5.22
C PHE A 379 10.96 -19.96 -6.33
N PRO A 380 10.54 -19.80 -7.58
CA PRO A 380 11.47 -19.44 -8.65
C PRO A 380 12.16 -18.10 -8.33
N PRO A 381 13.45 -17.91 -8.70
CA PRO A 381 14.19 -16.66 -8.44
C PRO A 381 13.49 -15.41 -8.98
N GLU A 382 12.68 -15.57 -10.01
CA GLU A 382 11.88 -14.52 -10.62
C GLU A 382 10.88 -13.89 -9.64
N PHE A 383 10.38 -14.65 -8.65
CA PHE A 383 9.45 -14.15 -7.62
C PHE A 383 10.07 -13.06 -6.74
N LEU A 384 11.37 -13.19 -6.45
CA LEU A 384 12.11 -12.30 -5.57
C LEU A 384 12.70 -11.08 -6.28
N ARG A 385 12.48 -10.96 -7.62
CA ARG A 385 12.95 -9.80 -8.39
C ARG A 385 12.17 -8.54 -8.01
N LYS A 386 12.91 -7.42 -7.86
CA LYS A 386 12.32 -6.09 -7.69
C LYS A 386 11.40 -5.72 -8.85
N GLY A 387 10.34 -4.96 -8.57
CA GLY A 387 9.38 -4.50 -9.56
C GLY A 387 8.09 -5.33 -9.65
N ARG A 388 7.98 -6.46 -8.95
CA ARG A 388 6.78 -7.29 -8.81
C ARG A 388 6.02 -6.97 -7.53
N PHE A 389 6.61 -7.28 -6.38
CA PHE A 389 6.18 -6.73 -5.10
C PHE A 389 6.95 -5.44 -4.82
N ASP A 390 6.32 -4.48 -4.16
CA ASP A 390 7.00 -3.25 -3.72
C ASP A 390 8.05 -3.56 -2.65
N GLU A 391 7.75 -4.53 -1.75
CA GLU A 391 8.64 -4.95 -0.69
C GLU A 391 8.38 -6.41 -0.29
N ILE A 392 9.42 -7.07 0.24
CA ILE A 392 9.35 -8.40 0.82
C ILE A 392 9.77 -8.29 2.28
N PHE A 393 8.91 -8.72 3.19
CA PHE A 393 9.20 -8.69 4.62
C PHE A 393 9.33 -10.08 5.22
N PHE A 394 10.36 -10.25 6.03
CA PHE A 394 10.53 -11.43 6.86
C PHE A 394 9.87 -11.25 8.23
N VAL A 395 8.96 -12.15 8.56
CA VAL A 395 8.24 -12.21 9.84
C VAL A 395 8.80 -13.34 10.68
N ASP A 396 9.58 -12.98 11.69
CA ASP A 396 10.24 -13.90 12.63
C ASP A 396 9.40 -14.14 13.90
N PHE A 397 9.85 -15.02 14.78
CA PHE A 397 9.25 -15.23 16.11
C PHE A 397 9.24 -13.94 16.91
N PRO A 398 8.17 -13.63 17.66
CA PRO A 398 8.07 -12.40 18.41
C PRO A 398 9.16 -12.28 19.48
N ASP A 399 9.73 -11.09 19.60
CA ASP A 399 10.70 -10.76 20.66
C ASP A 399 9.96 -10.56 22.00
N LYS A 400 10.71 -10.18 23.04
CA LYS A 400 10.18 -10.01 24.38
C LYS A 400 9.06 -8.96 24.44
N GLU A 401 9.25 -7.81 23.80
CA GLU A 401 8.29 -6.69 23.79
C GLU A 401 7.07 -7.01 22.95
N GLU A 402 7.28 -7.70 21.84
CA GLU A 402 6.19 -8.17 20.98
C GLU A 402 5.34 -9.23 21.68
N ARG A 403 5.94 -10.19 22.41
CA ARG A 403 5.19 -11.19 23.19
C ARG A 403 4.36 -10.53 24.29
N GLU A 404 4.90 -9.50 24.96
CA GLU A 404 4.15 -8.73 25.95
C GLU A 404 2.88 -8.14 25.35
N LYS A 405 2.98 -7.46 24.23
CA LYS A 405 1.85 -6.90 23.48
C LYS A 405 0.87 -7.97 23.01
N ILE A 406 1.36 -9.12 22.56
CA ILE A 406 0.50 -10.23 22.11
C ILE A 406 -0.33 -10.77 23.28
N PHE A 407 0.25 -10.96 24.47
CA PHE A 407 -0.48 -11.34 25.66
C PHE A 407 -1.56 -10.30 26.02
N GLU A 408 -1.23 -9.02 26.02
CA GLU A 408 -2.19 -7.94 26.29
C GLU A 408 -3.36 -7.97 25.31
N ILE A 409 -3.09 -8.10 24.01
CA ILE A 409 -4.10 -8.15 22.96
C ILE A 409 -5.05 -9.33 23.20
N HIS A 410 -4.52 -10.53 23.41
CA HIS A 410 -5.37 -11.73 23.55
C HIS A 410 -6.15 -11.76 24.87
N LEU A 411 -5.58 -11.24 25.95
CA LEU A 411 -6.29 -11.06 27.23
C LEU A 411 -7.38 -10.00 27.12
N LYS A 412 -7.09 -8.85 26.46
CA LYS A 412 -8.06 -7.79 26.23
C LYS A 412 -9.21 -8.24 25.34
N LYS A 413 -8.92 -8.97 24.27
CA LYS A 413 -9.93 -9.52 23.34
C LYS A 413 -10.95 -10.44 24.04
N ARG A 414 -10.54 -11.09 25.14
CA ARG A 414 -11.39 -11.97 25.96
C ARG A 414 -11.93 -11.29 27.23
N ASN A 415 -11.72 -9.96 27.38
CA ASN A 415 -12.10 -9.19 28.57
C ASN A 415 -11.52 -9.78 29.89
N LYS A 416 -10.29 -10.34 29.81
CA LYS A 416 -9.60 -10.98 30.95
C LYS A 416 -8.33 -10.25 31.37
N LEU A 417 -7.99 -9.12 30.75
CA LEU A 417 -6.84 -8.30 31.13
C LEU A 417 -7.14 -7.62 32.49
N ASN A 418 -6.39 -7.99 33.51
CA ASN A 418 -6.52 -7.42 34.87
C ASN A 418 -5.14 -7.23 35.54
N LYS A 419 -5.09 -6.41 36.61
CA LYS A 419 -3.88 -6.08 37.35
C LYS A 419 -3.24 -7.26 38.12
N LYS A 420 -3.93 -8.41 38.23
CA LYS A 420 -3.44 -9.60 38.92
C LYS A 420 -2.55 -10.47 38.02
N ILE A 421 -2.45 -10.14 36.71
CA ILE A 421 -1.65 -10.87 35.74
C ILE A 421 -0.29 -10.17 35.60
N ASP A 422 0.77 -10.87 35.94
CA ASP A 422 2.14 -10.45 35.69
C ASP A 422 2.59 -10.94 34.33
N ILE A 423 2.36 -10.10 33.31
CA ILE A 423 2.73 -10.40 31.91
C ILE A 423 4.23 -10.56 31.76
N SER A 424 5.04 -9.77 32.48
CA SER A 424 6.50 -9.86 32.42
C SER A 424 7.04 -11.23 32.86
N LYS A 425 6.36 -11.88 33.79
CA LYS A 425 6.68 -13.25 34.23
C LYS A 425 6.34 -14.29 33.16
N LEU A 426 5.21 -14.12 32.47
CA LEU A 426 4.78 -14.99 31.38
C LEU A 426 5.71 -14.89 30.18
N VAL A 427 6.11 -13.68 29.82
CA VAL A 427 7.01 -13.39 28.70
C VAL A 427 8.38 -14.06 28.90
N LYS A 428 8.90 -14.13 30.13
CA LYS A 428 10.14 -14.85 30.44
C LYS A 428 10.04 -16.35 30.19
N LYS A 429 8.85 -16.94 30.38
CA LYS A 429 8.61 -18.40 30.22
C LYS A 429 8.21 -18.78 28.79
N THR A 430 7.92 -17.81 27.92
CA THR A 430 7.43 -18.04 26.56
C THR A 430 8.47 -17.65 25.49
N GLU A 431 9.76 -17.81 25.78
CA GLU A 431 10.79 -17.62 24.75
C GLU A 431 10.65 -18.65 23.63
N GLY A 432 10.59 -18.18 22.38
CA GLY A 432 10.41 -19.05 21.21
C GLY A 432 8.95 -19.43 20.90
N TYR A 433 8.00 -18.89 21.63
CA TYR A 433 6.58 -19.04 21.29
C TYR A 433 6.16 -18.04 20.22
N CYS A 434 5.32 -18.49 19.27
CA CYS A 434 4.73 -17.63 18.26
C CYS A 434 3.44 -16.96 18.75
N GLY A 435 2.86 -16.10 17.94
CA GLY A 435 1.60 -15.44 18.30
C GLY A 435 0.45 -16.39 18.49
N ALA A 436 0.37 -17.45 17.68
CA ALA A 436 -0.66 -18.50 17.79
C ALA A 436 -0.51 -19.33 19.08
N ASP A 437 0.74 -19.65 19.47
CA ASP A 437 0.99 -20.36 20.73
C ASP A 437 0.51 -19.54 21.93
N ILE A 438 0.77 -18.22 21.93
CA ILE A 438 0.33 -17.32 23.00
C ILE A 438 -1.20 -17.19 23.02
N GLU A 439 -1.84 -17.13 21.86
CA GLU A 439 -3.30 -17.13 21.75
C GLU A 439 -3.88 -18.41 22.38
N GLU A 440 -3.31 -19.57 22.08
CA GLU A 440 -3.76 -20.85 22.61
C GLU A 440 -3.55 -20.95 24.12
N ILE A 441 -2.43 -20.45 24.66
CA ILE A 441 -2.19 -20.35 26.11
C ILE A 441 -3.31 -19.57 26.80
N VAL A 442 -3.65 -18.41 26.28
CA VAL A 442 -4.69 -17.55 26.86
C VAL A 442 -6.07 -18.22 26.74
N LYS A 443 -6.36 -18.85 25.60
CA LYS A 443 -7.61 -19.57 25.35
C LYS A 443 -7.76 -20.74 26.30
N TYR A 444 -6.75 -21.58 26.41
CA TYR A 444 -6.75 -22.75 27.30
C TYR A 444 -6.94 -22.37 28.78
N ALA A 445 -6.29 -21.30 29.23
CA ALA A 445 -6.47 -20.79 30.58
C ALA A 445 -7.92 -20.34 30.85
N VAL A 446 -8.54 -19.66 29.88
CA VAL A 446 -9.95 -19.22 29.98
C VAL A 446 -10.90 -20.39 30.01
N GLU A 447 -10.72 -21.38 29.13
CA GLU A 447 -11.53 -22.58 29.02
C GLU A 447 -11.44 -23.42 30.30
N THR A 448 -10.24 -23.67 30.80
CA THR A 448 -10.03 -24.44 32.06
C THR A 448 -10.72 -23.76 33.22
N LYS A 449 -10.59 -22.43 33.35
CA LYS A 449 -11.23 -21.68 34.43
C LYS A 449 -12.75 -21.71 34.36
N TYR A 450 -13.31 -21.69 33.15
CA TYR A 450 -14.74 -21.81 32.91
C TYR A 450 -15.26 -23.21 33.32
N VAL A 451 -14.56 -24.27 32.94
CA VAL A 451 -14.92 -25.67 33.26
C VAL A 451 -14.85 -25.95 34.77
N GLU A 452 -13.88 -25.32 35.47
CA GLU A 452 -13.79 -25.41 36.93
C GLU A 452 -14.96 -24.76 37.69
N GLY A 453 -15.87 -24.09 36.99
CA GLY A 453 -17.04 -23.44 37.57
C GLY A 453 -16.74 -22.26 38.49
N LYS A 454 -15.52 -21.76 38.48
CA LYS A 454 -15.08 -20.63 39.29
C LYS A 454 -15.30 -19.34 38.48
N ASN A 455 -16.28 -18.55 38.88
CA ASN A 455 -16.52 -17.21 38.36
C ASN A 455 -15.41 -16.19 38.80
N GLU A 456 -14.17 -16.66 38.91
CA GLU A 456 -13.02 -15.87 39.32
C GLU A 456 -12.25 -15.35 38.14
N ASP A 457 -11.60 -14.20 38.34
CA ASP A 457 -10.68 -13.64 37.39
C ASP A 457 -9.48 -14.54 37.13
N ILE A 458 -8.97 -14.57 35.89
CA ILE A 458 -7.74 -15.29 35.53
C ILE A 458 -6.56 -14.65 36.26
N LYS A 459 -5.68 -15.48 36.80
CA LYS A 459 -4.44 -15.12 37.51
C LYS A 459 -3.23 -15.56 36.70
N THR A 460 -2.07 -15.04 37.03
CA THR A 460 -0.78 -15.42 36.41
C THR A 460 -0.55 -16.95 36.46
N GLU A 461 -0.91 -17.59 37.58
CA GLU A 461 -0.75 -19.03 37.79
C GLU A 461 -1.56 -19.88 36.80
N ASP A 462 -2.75 -19.45 36.44
CA ASP A 462 -3.62 -20.14 35.48
C ASP A 462 -2.94 -20.17 34.09
N LEU A 463 -2.35 -19.04 33.67
CA LEU A 463 -1.59 -18.92 32.43
C LEU A 463 -0.27 -19.70 32.48
N GLU A 464 0.42 -19.70 33.61
CA GLU A 464 1.65 -20.50 33.78
C GLU A 464 1.38 -22.01 33.69
N ASN A 465 0.25 -22.47 34.19
CA ASN A 465 -0.14 -23.86 34.03
C ASN A 465 -0.49 -24.20 32.58
N SER A 466 -1.10 -23.29 31.87
CA SER A 466 -1.33 -23.45 30.42
C SER A 466 -0.03 -23.52 29.64
N ILE A 467 0.98 -22.69 29.97
CA ILE A 467 2.31 -22.72 29.33
C ILE A 467 3.01 -24.09 29.49
N LYS A 468 2.80 -24.80 30.61
CA LYS A 468 3.40 -26.13 30.83
C LYS A 468 2.82 -27.21 29.91
N ASN A 469 1.59 -27.00 29.43
CA ASN A 469 0.86 -27.97 28.63
C ASN A 469 0.92 -27.70 27.12
N ILE A 470 1.57 -26.62 26.71
CA ILE A 470 1.67 -26.19 25.30
C ILE A 470 3.15 -26.06 24.93
N ASP A 471 3.60 -26.90 24.02
CA ASP A 471 4.97 -26.82 23.49
C ASP A 471 5.07 -25.67 22.47
N SER A 472 6.23 -24.97 22.47
CA SER A 472 6.46 -23.91 21.51
C SER A 472 6.69 -24.47 20.10
N LEU A 473 6.13 -23.80 19.10
CA LEU A 473 6.33 -24.17 17.69
C LEU A 473 7.81 -24.23 17.34
N LYS A 474 8.64 -23.36 17.94
CA LYS A 474 10.09 -23.34 17.74
C LYS A 474 10.76 -24.63 18.23
N SER A 475 10.27 -25.26 19.31
CA SER A 475 10.80 -26.54 19.80
C SER A 475 10.41 -27.71 18.90
N ILE A 476 9.17 -27.68 18.38
CA ILE A 476 8.62 -28.73 17.52
C ILE A 476 9.28 -28.76 16.14
N LEU A 477 9.56 -27.59 15.56
CA LEU A 477 10.05 -27.45 14.19
C LEU A 477 11.50 -26.93 14.10
N LYS A 478 12.35 -27.22 15.09
CA LYS A 478 13.68 -26.65 15.25
C LYS A 478 14.55 -26.73 13.98
N GLU A 479 14.66 -27.91 13.38
CA GLU A 479 15.51 -28.13 12.19
C GLU A 479 15.00 -27.35 10.95
N GLN A 480 13.67 -27.31 10.78
CA GLN A 480 13.07 -26.59 9.67
C GLN A 480 13.29 -25.07 9.82
N ILE A 481 13.16 -24.56 11.05
CA ILE A 481 13.34 -23.15 11.37
C ILE A 481 14.81 -22.71 11.15
N GLU A 482 15.78 -23.55 11.52
CA GLU A 482 17.20 -23.27 11.30
C GLU A 482 17.50 -23.14 9.79
N LYS A 483 17.02 -24.07 8.96
CA LYS A 483 17.16 -24.01 7.49
C LYS A 483 16.52 -22.76 6.89
N LEU A 484 15.32 -22.41 7.33
CA LEU A 484 14.60 -21.22 6.86
C LEU A 484 15.40 -19.96 7.24
N ASN A 485 15.88 -19.84 8.46
CA ASN A 485 16.66 -18.69 8.92
C ASN A 485 17.96 -18.50 8.11
N GLU A 486 18.66 -19.56 7.76
CA GLU A 486 19.82 -19.51 6.88
C GLU A 486 19.46 -18.97 5.49
N THR A 487 18.35 -19.46 4.95
CA THR A 487 17.83 -19.02 3.65
C THR A 487 17.47 -17.54 3.66
N TYR A 488 16.76 -17.06 4.67
CA TYR A 488 16.38 -15.64 4.79
C TYR A 488 17.58 -14.71 4.91
N LYS A 489 18.62 -15.13 5.66
CA LYS A 489 19.89 -14.39 5.75
C LYS A 489 20.59 -14.30 4.39
N LYS A 490 20.60 -15.41 3.63
CA LYS A 490 21.20 -15.47 2.29
C LYS A 490 20.54 -14.49 1.32
N TYR A 491 19.20 -14.37 1.33
CA TYR A 491 18.45 -13.48 0.44
C TYR A 491 18.39 -12.04 0.93
N LYS A 492 18.91 -11.70 2.11
CA LYS A 492 18.90 -10.35 2.71
C LYS A 492 17.51 -9.71 2.73
N ILE A 493 16.48 -10.48 3.06
CA ILE A 493 15.10 -10.01 3.12
C ILE A 493 14.94 -9.05 4.29
N LYS A 494 14.19 -7.96 4.08
CA LYS A 494 13.95 -6.94 5.09
C LYS A 494 13.11 -7.48 6.25
N SER A 495 13.54 -7.25 7.50
CA SER A 495 12.76 -7.65 8.66
C SER A 495 11.46 -6.84 8.76
N ALA A 496 10.35 -7.52 9.09
CA ALA A 496 9.07 -6.87 9.40
C ALA A 496 9.08 -6.06 10.70
N ARG A 497 10.03 -6.37 11.58
CA ARG A 497 10.36 -5.54 12.74
C ARG A 497 11.07 -4.28 12.27
N LYS A 498 10.90 -3.20 13.00
CA LYS A 498 11.86 -2.09 12.85
C LYS A 498 13.24 -2.70 13.08
N SER A 499 14.14 -2.62 12.11
CA SER A 499 15.50 -3.12 12.31
C SER A 499 16.11 -2.27 13.43
N ILE A 500 16.03 -2.77 14.64
CA ILE A 500 16.97 -2.38 15.67
C ILE A 500 18.29 -2.97 15.14
N LYS A 501 19.02 -2.18 14.36
CA LYS A 501 20.45 -2.48 14.21
C LYS A 501 20.93 -2.63 15.63
N ASN A 502 21.60 -3.74 15.93
CA ASN A 502 22.17 -4.07 17.23
C ASN A 502 22.91 -2.85 17.80
N THR A 503 22.19 -1.92 18.37
CA THR A 503 22.72 -1.01 19.35
C THR A 503 22.79 -1.84 20.62
N LYS A 504 23.99 -2.14 21.07
CA LYS A 504 24.20 -2.57 22.44
C LYS A 504 23.35 -1.65 23.31
N LYS A 505 22.33 -2.21 23.98
CA LYS A 505 21.48 -1.48 24.93
C LYS A 505 22.38 -0.96 26.05
N THR A 506 22.82 0.27 25.90
CA THR A 506 23.28 1.09 26.99
C THR A 506 22.33 2.28 27.05
N GLY A 507 21.43 2.29 28.03
CA GLY A 507 20.57 3.42 28.35
C GLY A 507 19.19 3.44 27.66
N THR A 508 18.14 3.59 28.46
CA THR A 508 16.71 3.62 28.11
C THR A 508 16.27 4.98 27.56
N GLY A 509 16.98 5.58 26.59
CA GLY A 509 16.61 6.90 26.10
C GLY A 509 16.56 6.97 24.59
N THR A 510 15.40 6.73 23.98
CA THR A 510 15.13 7.07 22.58
C THR A 510 14.47 8.43 22.50
N PHE A 511 15.14 9.38 21.87
CA PHE A 511 14.54 10.62 21.43
C PHE A 511 13.78 10.32 20.11
N GLU A 512 12.47 10.56 20.07
CA GLU A 512 11.59 10.07 19.00
C GLU A 512 11.86 10.66 17.60
N ASP A 513 12.65 11.74 17.52
CA ASP A 513 12.92 12.45 16.26
C ASP A 513 14.33 12.27 15.70
N MET A 514 15.00 11.15 16.01
CA MET A 514 16.35 10.88 15.50
C MET A 514 16.31 9.97 14.27
N ILE A 515 17.20 10.25 13.31
CA ILE A 515 17.42 9.44 12.11
C ILE A 515 18.81 8.80 12.20
N VAL A 516 18.89 7.51 11.96
CA VAL A 516 20.17 6.81 11.86
C VAL A 516 20.81 7.12 10.52
N VAL A 517 22.02 7.69 10.56
CA VAL A 517 22.88 7.93 9.41
C VAL A 517 24.05 6.97 9.48
N ASN A 518 24.19 6.11 8.47
CA ASN A 518 25.30 5.17 8.40
C ASN A 518 26.59 5.92 8.11
N GLY A 519 27.59 5.69 8.92
CA GLY A 519 28.93 6.17 8.70
C GLY A 519 29.61 5.50 7.50
N GLY A 520 30.79 5.94 7.20
CA GLY A 520 31.59 5.45 6.08
C GLY A 520 32.82 6.32 5.85
N LYS A 521 33.56 5.99 4.80
CA LYS A 521 34.64 6.88 4.30
C LYS A 521 34.08 7.71 3.16
N TYR A 522 34.26 9.02 3.23
CA TYR A 522 33.91 9.91 2.15
C TYR A 522 34.89 11.09 2.07
N LYS A 523 34.98 11.72 0.89
CA LYS A 523 35.81 12.90 0.67
C LYS A 523 34.93 14.14 0.63
N PRO A 524 34.92 14.95 1.70
CA PRO A 524 34.21 16.23 1.69
C PRO A 524 34.74 17.15 0.60
N SER A 525 33.88 17.97 0.01
CA SER A 525 34.25 18.91 -1.07
C SER A 525 35.31 19.94 -0.65
N PHE A 526 35.44 20.20 0.64
CA PHE A 526 36.37 21.15 1.25
C PHE A 526 37.63 20.49 1.82
N ARG A 527 37.82 19.16 1.62
CA ARG A 527 39.02 18.43 2.08
C ARG A 527 39.73 17.70 0.95
N GLN A 528 41.05 17.55 1.08
CA GLN A 528 41.84 16.78 0.12
C GLN A 528 41.81 15.28 0.39
N ASN A 529 41.60 14.87 1.64
CA ASN A 529 41.67 13.48 2.09
C ASN A 529 40.24 12.93 2.42
N GLU A 530 40.12 11.60 2.35
CA GLU A 530 38.95 10.90 2.86
C GLU A 530 38.86 10.98 4.37
N VAL A 531 37.67 11.17 4.91
CA VAL A 531 37.38 11.18 6.33
C VAL A 531 36.46 10.00 6.67
N LYS A 532 36.72 9.33 7.79
CA LYS A 532 35.87 8.28 8.32
C LYS A 532 34.84 8.95 9.25
N VAL A 533 33.57 8.81 8.94
CA VAL A 533 32.47 9.19 9.82
C VAL A 533 31.85 7.93 10.41
N MET A 534 31.47 8.01 11.67
CA MET A 534 30.84 6.90 12.38
C MET A 534 29.34 6.83 12.10
N ASP A 535 28.71 5.73 12.48
CA ASP A 535 27.26 5.63 12.51
C ASP A 535 26.72 6.60 13.56
N LEU A 536 25.77 7.47 13.15
CA LEU A 536 25.23 8.53 13.98
C LEU A 536 23.71 8.44 14.04
N GLU A 537 23.13 8.85 15.17
CA GLU A 537 21.76 9.36 15.20
C GLU A 537 21.80 10.88 15.07
N VAL A 538 21.05 11.42 14.11
CA VAL A 538 20.96 12.85 13.83
C VAL A 538 19.51 13.26 14.01
N SER A 539 19.24 14.37 14.73
CA SER A 539 17.86 14.84 14.84
C SER A 539 17.29 15.19 13.45
N LYS A 540 16.06 14.71 13.19
CA LYS A 540 15.36 14.89 11.91
C LYS A 540 15.15 16.37 11.57
N TYR A 541 14.88 17.15 12.60
CA TYR A 541 14.64 18.58 12.49
C TYR A 541 15.65 19.36 13.34
N GLN A 542 15.81 20.63 13.08
CA GLN A 542 16.47 21.53 14.00
C GLN A 542 15.76 21.52 15.36
N VAL A 543 16.46 21.84 16.42
CA VAL A 543 15.86 21.96 17.76
C VAL A 543 14.77 23.03 17.71
N THR A 544 13.53 22.65 18.01
CA THR A 544 12.38 23.55 17.97
C THR A 544 12.24 24.32 19.29
N ASN A 545 11.53 25.45 19.27
CA ASN A 545 11.18 26.22 20.47
C ASN A 545 10.44 25.34 21.50
N ASN A 546 9.61 24.42 21.05
CA ASN A 546 8.93 23.48 21.95
C ASN A 546 9.93 22.56 22.67
N LEU A 547 10.83 21.93 21.92
CA LEU A 547 11.83 21.04 22.51
C LEU A 547 12.79 21.81 23.42
N TRP A 548 13.27 22.97 22.96
CA TRP A 548 14.12 23.85 23.74
C TRP A 548 13.49 24.24 25.09
N ASN A 549 12.26 24.74 25.05
CA ASN A 549 11.56 25.16 26.25
C ASN A 549 11.27 24.01 27.23
N ARG A 550 10.96 22.81 26.69
CA ARG A 550 10.77 21.60 27.52
C ARG A 550 12.04 21.16 28.24
N ILE A 551 13.20 21.40 27.66
CA ILE A 551 14.49 20.98 28.23
C ILE A 551 15.09 22.07 29.12
N MET A 552 15.07 23.34 28.65
CA MET A 552 15.76 24.44 29.31
C MET A 552 14.90 25.18 30.32
N LYS A 553 13.56 25.25 30.09
CA LYS A 553 12.65 26.11 30.89
C LYS A 553 11.47 25.35 31.50
N ASN A 554 11.30 24.09 31.21
CA ASN A 554 10.16 23.24 31.61
C ASN A 554 8.78 23.80 31.20
N THR A 555 8.71 24.50 30.07
CA THR A 555 7.51 25.10 29.47
C THR A 555 7.30 24.54 28.04
N SER A 556 6.18 24.91 27.42
CA SER A 556 5.91 24.59 26.01
C SER A 556 6.32 25.75 25.09
N GLY A 557 6.44 25.46 23.81
CA GLY A 557 6.72 26.42 22.75
C GLY A 557 6.12 25.96 21.42
N ASP A 558 6.31 26.73 20.36
CA ASP A 558 5.91 26.37 19.02
C ASP A 558 6.88 25.37 18.36
N MET A 559 6.55 24.90 17.16
CA MET A 559 7.35 23.94 16.40
C MET A 559 8.35 24.59 15.45
N LEU A 560 8.54 25.91 15.51
CA LEU A 560 9.57 26.61 14.74
C LEU A 560 10.97 26.34 15.34
N PRO A 561 12.02 26.39 14.53
CA PRO A 561 13.39 26.25 15.01
C PRO A 561 13.72 27.28 16.10
N VAL A 562 14.42 26.85 17.15
CA VAL A 562 14.94 27.77 18.15
C VAL A 562 16.04 28.64 17.56
N VAL A 563 15.95 29.93 17.74
CA VAL A 563 16.92 30.93 17.28
C VAL A 563 17.31 31.86 18.44
N ASN A 564 18.21 32.78 18.22
CA ASN A 564 18.72 33.68 19.26
C ASN A 564 19.34 32.95 20.48
N ILE A 565 20.14 31.90 20.14
CA ILE A 565 20.90 31.11 21.12
C ILE A 565 22.39 31.19 20.82
N THR A 566 23.19 31.25 21.91
CA THR A 566 24.65 31.15 21.79
C THR A 566 25.12 29.71 21.63
N TYR A 567 26.34 29.53 21.16
CA TYR A 567 27.00 28.23 21.10
C TYR A 567 27.04 27.52 22.46
N TRP A 568 27.35 28.27 23.55
CA TRP A 568 27.38 27.73 24.91
C TRP A 568 26.03 27.21 25.39
N GLN A 569 24.96 27.89 25.03
CA GLN A 569 23.60 27.47 25.33
C GLN A 569 23.22 26.19 24.56
N ALA A 570 23.69 26.04 23.33
CA ALA A 570 23.49 24.83 22.54
C ALA A 570 24.19 23.62 23.16
N LEU A 571 25.43 23.78 23.69
CA LEU A 571 26.13 22.73 24.42
C LEU A 571 25.45 22.35 25.72
N GLU A 572 25.00 23.35 26.50
CA GLU A 572 24.23 23.13 27.73
C GLU A 572 22.94 22.37 27.46
N PHE A 573 22.26 22.71 26.37
CA PHE A 573 21.07 21.99 25.93
C PHE A 573 21.37 20.51 25.64
N CYS A 574 22.47 20.21 24.92
CA CYS A 574 22.89 18.83 24.64
C CYS A 574 23.10 18.03 25.95
N ASN A 575 23.74 18.65 26.96
CA ASN A 575 23.94 18.02 28.23
C ASN A 575 22.62 17.75 28.97
N LYS A 576 21.75 18.75 29.08
CA LYS A 576 20.42 18.60 29.72
C LYS A 576 19.53 17.59 28.99
N LEU A 577 19.61 17.57 27.67
CA LEU A 577 18.91 16.57 26.88
C LEU A 577 19.43 15.16 27.20
N SER A 578 20.74 14.98 27.26
CA SER A 578 21.38 13.70 27.64
C SER A 578 20.92 13.24 29.03
N GLU A 579 20.97 14.11 30.04
CA GLU A 579 20.50 13.82 31.40
C GLU A 579 19.02 13.40 31.43
N LYS A 580 18.16 14.11 30.70
CA LYS A 580 16.72 13.80 30.62
C LYS A 580 16.45 12.42 30.07
N TYR A 581 17.28 11.93 29.15
CA TYR A 581 17.16 10.60 28.57
C TYR A 581 18.04 9.54 29.27
N GLY A 582 18.62 9.86 30.42
CA GLY A 582 19.42 8.95 31.22
C GLY A 582 20.77 8.59 30.58
N LEU A 583 21.26 9.47 29.69
CA LEU A 583 22.56 9.33 29.04
C LEU A 583 23.61 10.17 29.76
N LYS A 584 24.88 9.79 29.66
CA LYS A 584 25.96 10.61 30.20
C LYS A 584 26.11 11.89 29.37
N PRO A 585 26.13 13.08 30.00
CA PRO A 585 26.47 14.31 29.29
C PRO A 585 27.83 14.23 28.61
N VAL A 586 27.97 14.86 27.46
CA VAL A 586 29.24 14.80 26.69
C VAL A 586 30.21 15.89 27.12
N TYR A 587 29.70 17.03 27.57
CA TYR A 587 30.54 18.21 27.81
C TYR A 587 30.61 18.61 29.28
N LYS A 588 31.82 18.95 29.75
CA LYS A 588 31.99 19.75 30.96
C LYS A 588 32.31 21.16 30.55
N ILE A 589 31.38 22.06 30.83
CA ILE A 589 31.40 23.43 30.33
C ILE A 589 31.81 24.34 31.52
N ASN A 590 32.90 25.06 31.34
CA ASN A 590 33.30 26.19 32.16
C ASN A 590 33.15 27.45 31.32
N SER A 591 33.06 28.64 31.93
CA SER A 591 32.81 29.91 31.22
C SER A 591 33.84 30.25 30.11
N GLN A 592 34.91 29.51 29.97
CA GLN A 592 35.98 29.72 28.98
C GLN A 592 36.54 28.43 28.35
N SER A 593 36.10 27.24 28.80
CA SER A 593 36.63 25.97 28.28
C SER A 593 35.61 24.85 28.25
N ILE A 594 35.79 23.92 27.33
CA ILE A 594 34.99 22.68 27.19
C ILE A 594 35.92 21.48 27.41
N LYS A 595 35.45 20.53 28.19
CA LYS A 595 36.04 19.19 28.27
C LYS A 595 35.02 18.11 28.02
N ILE A 596 35.41 17.03 27.39
CA ILE A 596 34.58 15.83 27.27
C ILE A 596 34.55 15.14 28.63
N ILE A 597 33.38 14.86 29.16
CA ILE A 597 33.21 14.44 30.55
C ILE A 597 33.88 13.08 30.82
N GLU A 598 33.78 12.16 29.87
CA GLU A 598 34.37 10.83 30.10
C GLU A 598 34.63 10.06 28.79
N LEU A 599 35.89 9.79 28.53
CA LEU A 599 36.33 8.73 27.62
C LEU A 599 37.22 7.80 28.46
N ASP A 600 36.82 6.54 28.62
CA ASP A 600 37.51 5.54 29.43
C ASP A 600 37.79 5.96 30.87
N GLY A 601 36.83 6.67 31.51
CA GLY A 601 36.96 7.10 32.90
C GLY A 601 37.84 8.33 33.14
N LYS A 602 38.31 9.02 32.09
CA LYS A 602 39.12 10.23 32.18
C LYS A 602 38.49 11.41 31.44
N GLU A 603 38.62 12.61 32.04
CA GLU A 603 38.30 13.84 31.34
C GLU A 603 39.27 14.06 30.18
N VAL A 604 38.76 14.18 28.95
CA VAL A 604 39.56 14.38 27.74
C VAL A 604 39.32 15.78 27.19
N HIS A 605 40.43 16.45 26.85
CA HIS A 605 40.32 17.74 26.16
C HIS A 605 39.72 17.53 24.73
N PRO A 606 38.82 18.39 24.27
CA PRO A 606 38.15 18.24 22.96
C PRO A 606 39.11 18.02 21.79
N GLN A 607 40.28 18.62 21.82
CA GLN A 607 41.32 18.51 20.80
C GLN A 607 41.77 17.06 20.56
N TYR A 608 41.62 16.18 21.55
CA TYR A 608 42.03 14.78 21.50
C TYR A 608 40.86 13.80 21.57
N ALA A 609 39.62 14.31 21.52
CA ALA A 609 38.42 13.49 21.71
C ALA A 609 38.07 12.70 20.46
N ASP A 610 37.94 11.41 20.65
CA ASP A 610 37.22 10.52 19.73
C ASP A 610 35.81 10.34 20.26
N PHE A 611 34.81 10.92 19.57
CA PHE A 611 33.41 10.83 19.96
C PHE A 611 32.82 9.42 19.81
N SER A 612 33.58 8.43 19.30
CA SER A 612 33.10 7.05 19.12
C SER A 612 32.65 6.38 20.42
N ASN A 613 33.12 6.86 21.56
CA ASN A 613 32.81 6.30 22.89
C ASN A 613 31.85 7.21 23.71
N THR A 614 31.22 8.22 23.10
CA THR A 614 30.25 9.08 23.79
C THR A 614 28.84 8.58 23.60
N GLU A 615 28.05 8.47 24.69
CA GLU A 615 26.65 8.01 24.67
C GLU A 615 25.66 9.18 24.57
N GLY A 616 26.03 10.36 24.99
CA GLY A 616 25.15 11.52 25.11
C GLY A 616 24.94 12.28 23.79
N PHE A 617 23.97 13.17 23.82
CA PHE A 617 23.74 14.11 22.73
C PHE A 617 24.83 15.17 22.67
N ARG A 618 25.25 15.52 21.48
CA ARG A 618 26.29 16.51 21.20
C ARG A 618 25.96 17.35 19.96
N LEU A 619 26.70 18.41 19.74
CA LEU A 619 26.68 19.09 18.46
C LEU A 619 27.37 18.24 17.38
N PRO A 620 26.93 18.34 16.12
CA PRO A 620 27.63 17.70 15.01
C PRO A 620 29.03 18.32 14.82
N THR A 621 29.95 17.51 14.30
CA THR A 621 31.23 18.02 13.82
C THR A 621 31.06 18.68 12.45
N GLU A 622 32.04 19.45 11.99
CA GLU A 622 32.00 20.13 10.68
C GLU A 622 31.67 19.21 9.52
N VAL A 623 31.98 17.95 9.66
CA VAL A 623 31.71 16.91 8.68
C VAL A 623 30.26 16.43 8.74
N GLU A 624 29.48 16.83 9.79
CA GLU A 624 28.17 16.34 10.11
C GLU A 624 27.01 17.34 9.90
N TRP A 625 27.16 18.69 10.02
CA TRP A 625 26.21 19.78 9.71
C TRP A 625 25.72 20.72 10.83
N GLU A 626 25.45 22.02 10.49
CA GLU A 626 24.88 23.17 11.26
C GLU A 626 25.86 23.83 12.24
N TRP A 627 25.41 24.38 13.43
CA TRP A 627 26.37 24.76 14.46
C TRP A 627 27.27 23.59 14.76
N CYS A 628 28.55 23.71 14.36
CA CYS A 628 29.50 22.62 14.48
C CYS A 628 30.37 22.81 15.71
N TYR A 629 30.85 21.69 16.22
CA TYR A 629 31.77 21.67 17.34
C TYR A 629 33.12 22.31 17.03
N ASP A 630 33.49 22.33 15.76
CA ASP A 630 34.81 22.70 15.28
C ASP A 630 35.11 24.19 15.40
N THR A 631 36.39 24.52 15.64
CA THR A 631 36.94 25.84 15.52
C THR A 631 37.11 26.20 14.05
N TRP A 632 36.91 27.46 13.67
CA TRP A 632 37.12 27.93 12.33
C TRP A 632 38.62 28.03 12.00
N GLU A 633 39.06 27.28 11.00
CA GLU A 633 40.35 27.45 10.32
C GLU A 633 40.16 27.45 8.82
N GLU A 634 40.97 28.27 8.10
CA GLU A 634 40.86 28.44 6.66
C GLU A 634 41.28 27.15 5.91
N ASN A 635 42.28 26.41 6.44
CA ASN A 635 42.76 25.18 5.87
C ASN A 635 42.67 24.03 6.88
N VAL A 636 41.81 23.05 6.58
CA VAL A 636 41.51 21.93 7.50
C VAL A 636 42.31 20.67 7.11
N TYR A 637 43.28 20.30 7.93
CA TYR A 637 44.18 19.14 7.68
C TYR A 637 44.35 18.21 8.90
N THR A 638 43.25 17.80 9.56
CA THR A 638 43.36 16.87 10.68
C THR A 638 42.89 15.46 10.32
N GLU A 639 43.57 14.44 10.84
CA GLU A 639 43.19 13.04 10.62
C GLU A 639 41.89 12.66 11.35
N ASN A 640 41.54 13.33 12.44
CA ASN A 640 40.38 13.00 13.31
C ASN A 640 39.07 13.64 12.88
N GLY A 641 39.03 14.39 11.81
CA GLY A 641 37.80 14.88 11.24
C GLY A 641 37.25 16.18 11.83
N PHE A 642 37.78 16.72 12.90
CA PHE A 642 37.40 18.00 13.50
C PHE A 642 38.60 18.76 14.04
N ILE A 643 38.48 20.06 14.27
CA ILE A 643 39.49 20.95 14.84
C ILE A 643 38.86 21.69 15.99
N TYR A 644 39.53 21.72 17.14
CA TYR A 644 39.11 22.51 18.26
C TYR A 644 40.34 23.24 18.88
N ASP A 645 40.23 24.56 19.00
CA ASP A 645 41.23 25.43 19.66
C ASP A 645 40.49 26.36 20.64
N GLU A 646 40.84 26.32 21.90
CA GLU A 646 40.27 27.14 22.96
C GLU A 646 40.61 28.63 22.80
N SER A 647 41.72 28.95 22.18
CA SER A 647 42.16 30.34 21.97
C SER A 647 41.36 31.06 20.86
N VAL A 648 40.64 30.29 20.05
CA VAL A 648 39.87 30.84 18.92
C VAL A 648 38.40 30.89 19.26
N ASN A 649 37.83 32.09 19.27
CA ASN A 649 36.44 32.35 19.61
C ASN A 649 35.45 32.13 18.44
N ASN A 650 35.91 31.66 17.28
CA ASN A 650 35.08 31.41 16.11
C ASN A 650 34.75 29.92 15.97
N ARG A 651 33.49 29.61 15.72
CA ARG A 651 33.02 28.25 15.46
C ARG A 651 32.42 28.13 14.06
N VAL A 652 32.52 26.93 13.49
CA VAL A 652 32.01 26.64 12.15
C VAL A 652 30.47 26.59 12.14
N LEU A 653 29.89 27.14 11.10
CA LEU A 653 28.48 27.04 10.75
C LEU A 653 28.34 26.42 9.37
N ARG A 654 27.35 25.56 9.21
CA ARG A 654 27.06 24.83 7.96
C ARG A 654 25.58 24.94 7.61
N GLY A 655 25.24 24.83 6.31
CA GLY A 655 23.88 24.65 5.84
C GLY A 655 23.14 25.90 5.37
N GLY A 656 23.66 27.11 5.60
CA GLY A 656 23.03 28.36 5.20
C GLY A 656 21.74 28.68 5.98
N SER A 657 21.15 29.85 5.72
CA SER A 657 19.89 30.30 6.32
C SER A 657 19.09 31.16 5.34
N TRP A 658 17.83 31.48 5.67
CA TRP A 658 16.97 32.34 4.86
C TRP A 658 17.54 33.77 4.65
N GLY A 659 18.44 34.21 5.50
CA GLY A 659 19.12 35.50 5.38
C GLY A 659 20.41 35.48 4.57
N ASN A 660 20.83 34.33 4.04
CA ASN A 660 22.06 34.18 3.29
C ASN A 660 21.81 34.21 1.77
N PHE A 661 22.83 34.67 1.01
CA PHE A 661 22.83 34.53 -0.45
C PHE A 661 22.93 33.05 -0.86
N ASP A 662 22.44 32.65 -2.03
CA ASP A 662 22.39 31.28 -2.55
C ASP A 662 23.74 30.56 -2.50
N ASP A 663 24.86 31.26 -2.62
CA ASP A 663 26.18 30.67 -2.53
C ASP A 663 26.53 30.10 -1.15
N TYR A 664 25.96 30.65 -0.08
CA TYR A 664 26.17 30.17 1.28
C TYR A 664 25.21 29.03 1.66
N CYS A 665 24.18 28.81 0.88
CA CYS A 665 23.22 27.72 1.08
C CYS A 665 23.66 26.39 0.46
N LYS A 666 24.82 26.33 -0.18
CA LYS A 666 25.37 25.08 -0.76
C LYS A 666 25.84 24.15 0.32
N VAL A 667 25.72 22.84 0.08
CA VAL A 667 26.23 21.75 0.95
C VAL A 667 27.72 21.91 1.27
N SER A 668 28.50 22.48 0.37
CA SER A 668 29.92 22.73 0.51
C SER A 668 30.28 24.01 1.28
N SER A 669 29.31 24.89 1.56
CA SER A 669 29.57 26.19 2.18
C SER A 669 29.95 26.04 3.64
N ARG A 670 30.96 26.79 4.06
CA ARG A 670 31.44 26.97 5.44
C ARG A 670 31.45 28.45 5.74
N ILE A 671 30.92 28.82 6.89
CA ILE A 671 31.04 30.14 7.48
C ILE A 671 31.39 30.02 8.95
N TYR A 672 31.72 31.10 9.59
CA TYR A 672 32.05 31.11 11.02
C TYR A 672 31.31 32.22 11.75
N ASN A 673 31.21 32.05 13.07
CA ASN A 673 30.80 33.14 13.96
C ASN A 673 31.40 32.99 15.34
N TYR A 674 31.36 34.10 16.11
CA TYR A 674 31.79 34.12 17.49
C TYR A 674 30.87 33.30 18.39
N VAL A 675 31.44 32.62 19.39
CA VAL A 675 30.71 31.73 20.31
C VAL A 675 29.61 32.44 21.12
N ASP A 676 29.78 33.74 21.33
CA ASP A 676 28.81 34.57 22.08
C ASP A 676 27.80 35.31 21.19
N SER A 677 27.90 35.12 19.86
CA SER A 677 26.96 35.75 18.94
C SER A 677 25.65 34.97 18.88
N TYR A 678 24.57 35.70 18.69
CA TYR A 678 23.21 35.15 18.52
C TYR A 678 22.48 35.96 17.43
N ASP A 679 21.65 35.25 16.67
CA ASP A 679 20.88 35.83 15.54
C ASP A 679 19.55 35.11 15.38
N ASP A 680 18.60 35.74 14.71
CA ASP A 680 17.26 35.24 14.46
C ASP A 680 17.16 34.25 13.30
N TYR A 681 18.29 33.86 12.70
CA TYR A 681 18.36 32.90 11.58
C TYR A 681 19.32 31.73 11.84
N ARG A 682 19.76 31.50 13.07
CA ARG A 682 20.67 30.40 13.42
C ARG A 682 20.03 29.47 14.44
N GLY A 683 19.97 28.20 14.03
CA GLY A 683 19.55 27.09 14.87
C GLY A 683 20.65 26.04 14.98
N PHE A 684 20.33 24.87 15.55
CA PHE A 684 21.22 23.74 15.64
C PHE A 684 20.47 22.43 15.65
N ARG A 685 21.16 21.35 15.30
CA ARG A 685 20.71 19.97 15.52
C ARG A 685 21.53 19.29 16.58
N VAL A 686 20.99 18.21 17.10
CA VAL A 686 21.72 17.33 17.99
C VAL A 686 22.04 16.04 17.31
N VAL A 687 23.22 15.49 17.59
CA VAL A 687 23.65 14.18 17.12
C VAL A 687 24.07 13.31 18.30
N ARG A 688 24.07 12.01 18.09
CA ARG A 688 24.58 11.03 19.04
C ARG A 688 25.35 9.95 18.29
N THR A 689 26.45 9.51 18.82
CA THR A 689 27.21 8.37 18.29
C THR A 689 26.50 7.06 18.63
N LEU A 690 26.43 6.12 17.67
CA LEU A 690 25.78 4.81 17.82
C LEU A 690 26.77 3.74 18.24
#